data_409e58408152bd179512ba78cdfca3e7
#
_entry.id   409e58408152bd179512ba78cdfca3e7
#
_cell.length_a   1.000
_cell.length_b   1.000
_cell.length_c   1.000
_cell.angle_alpha   90.00
_cell.angle_beta   90.00
_cell.angle_gamma   90.00
#
_symmetry.space_group_name_H-M   'P 1'
#
loop_
_entity.id
_entity.type
_entity.pdbx_description
1 polymer ?
#
loop_
_entity_poly.entity_id
_entity_poly.type
_entity_poly.pdbx_seq_one_letter_code
_entity_poly.pdbx_strand_id
1 'polypeptide(L)'
;MRTSILGRLKAGAAASILAVAAASGAATGAATQTIPDDSTVFQLMDVFDLEYASQPQVSPDGKTIVYVRHSFDVRTDRERSNLWTIDVESGAHRPLLSGTQNYSSPRWSPDGKRLAYVNAGDEGAQIYVRWMEDGQTARITDLLESPSGLAWSPDGSRIAFTMFTDTEAEPIAVLPPAPEGAEWNARPKVIDQTFYRGDGAGYYEQGLSQLFTVSAEGGTPKRITRDDYEYNGTPSWSRDGQTLYVSSDRTEDWREGQGQTEIFAVDVRTGGVRPVTQTPVSEYGPKLSPKGDRIAYVVRSDRKSWHVPSEVWTSRLDGSDARRVAADLDRSIGGFEWDPDGRALYMIYDDGGTTKLARAPLGGGHDDLAEGLGGESLGRPYSGASFSVAKDAGTVAFNVVSDNAPAELAMLDGGEVRQLTHINDDLTGMNRFGEVRALTSTAADGTEMQSWMITPPGFDPSKKYPMILEIHGGPHANYGRRFAAELQLYAAAGYVVLYGNPRGSTGYGDDFAMGIDRKYPGPDYDDLMAAVDNAVGLGFVDPERLYVTGGSGGGVLTSWIVGKTDRFRAAVVAKPVINWTSFILLSDFGVGQWDELFGAKPWEDQASYWARSPLSIVGNVKTPTMVLTGEEDYRTPISEIEQYYGALKIQGVDSAMVRIQGAGHSITARPSNLMAKVAYILGWFRKYDEAQPDASQQVAGTAPAALAAN
;
A
#
# COMPACT_ATOMS: atom_id res chain seq x y z
N MET A 1 -44.42 -23.88 -25.65
CA MET A 1 -44.87 -23.75 -27.03
C MET A 1 -43.92 -22.78 -27.71
N ARG A 2 -42.94 -23.31 -28.45
CA ARG A 2 -42.88 -23.37 -29.93
C ARG A 2 -43.17 -21.97 -30.53
N THR A 3 -42.33 -21.31 -31.29
CA THR A 3 -41.59 -21.79 -32.47
C THR A 3 -40.47 -20.82 -32.87
N SER A 4 -39.37 -21.37 -33.28
CA SER A 4 -38.28 -20.90 -34.11
C SER A 4 -38.69 -20.28 -35.45
N ILE A 5 -37.86 -19.38 -36.05
CA ILE A 5 -37.59 -19.35 -37.49
C ILE A 5 -36.16 -18.87 -37.74
N LEU A 6 -35.38 -19.73 -38.37
CA LEU A 6 -34.14 -19.47 -39.09
C LEU A 6 -34.44 -18.78 -40.45
N GLY A 7 -33.53 -17.91 -40.89
CA GLY A 7 -33.48 -17.42 -42.27
C GLY A 7 -32.05 -17.08 -42.70
N ARG A 8 -31.40 -18.03 -43.37
CA ARG A 8 -30.13 -17.84 -44.16
C ARG A 8 -30.44 -17.13 -45.49
N LEU A 9 -29.44 -16.36 -46.00
CA LEU A 9 -29.02 -16.34 -47.43
C LEU A 9 -27.84 -15.36 -47.58
N LYS A 10 -26.66 -15.85 -47.86
CA LYS A 10 -25.84 -16.04 -49.09
C LYS A 10 -25.43 -14.76 -49.83
N ALA A 11 -24.16 -14.53 -49.79
CA ALA A 11 -23.09 -14.19 -50.74
C ALA A 11 -23.48 -13.55 -52.10
N GLY A 12 -22.67 -12.53 -52.46
CA GLY A 12 -22.51 -12.01 -53.83
C GLY A 12 -21.40 -10.99 -53.91
N ALA A 13 -20.25 -11.40 -54.48
CA ALA A 13 -19.13 -10.57 -54.79
C ALA A 13 -19.41 -9.78 -56.11
N ALA A 14 -19.01 -8.51 -56.18
CA ALA A 14 -18.63 -7.87 -57.45
C ALA A 14 -17.69 -6.69 -57.17
N ALA A 15 -16.50 -6.82 -57.74
CA ALA A 15 -15.51 -5.76 -57.84
C ALA A 15 -15.97 -4.68 -58.84
N SER A 16 -15.76 -3.43 -58.50
CA SER A 16 -15.73 -2.32 -59.51
C SER A 16 -14.62 -1.34 -59.11
N ILE A 17 -13.61 -1.34 -59.92
CA ILE A 17 -12.50 -0.35 -59.94
C ILE A 17 -13.06 0.94 -60.54
N LEU A 18 -13.00 2.05 -59.82
CA LEU A 18 -13.04 3.39 -60.41
C LEU A 18 -11.94 4.25 -59.83
N ALA A 19 -11.00 4.58 -60.69
CA ALA A 19 -9.97 5.60 -60.46
C ALA A 19 -10.62 6.98 -60.50
N VAL A 20 -10.43 7.79 -59.47
CA VAL A 20 -10.64 9.24 -59.54
C VAL A 20 -9.44 9.96 -58.96
N ALA A 21 -9.08 10.97 -59.69
CA ALA A 21 -7.86 11.79 -59.63
C ALA A 21 -7.57 12.43 -58.25
N ALA A 22 -6.30 12.62 -58.05
CA ALA A 22 -5.70 13.39 -56.96
C ALA A 22 -6.20 14.84 -56.91
N ALA A 23 -6.74 15.23 -55.78
CA ALA A 23 -6.79 16.62 -55.34
C ALA A 23 -5.93 16.71 -54.07
N SER A 24 -4.79 17.37 -54.18
CA SER A 24 -3.91 17.71 -53.07
C SER A 24 -4.62 18.68 -52.11
N GLY A 25 -5.21 18.12 -51.07
CA GLY A 25 -5.64 18.87 -49.91
C GLY A 25 -4.56 18.67 -48.83
N ALA A 26 -3.89 19.72 -48.43
CA ALA A 26 -2.96 19.72 -47.32
C ALA A 26 -3.72 19.31 -46.02
N ALA A 27 -3.56 18.06 -45.62
CA ALA A 27 -3.94 17.63 -44.28
C ALA A 27 -2.94 18.26 -43.31
N THR A 28 -3.34 19.27 -42.58
CA THR A 28 -2.64 19.75 -41.39
C THR A 28 -2.63 18.60 -40.38
N GLY A 29 -1.55 17.84 -40.36
CA GLY A 29 -1.31 16.83 -39.36
C GLY A 29 -1.30 17.51 -37.99
N ALA A 30 -2.16 16.99 -37.08
CA ALA A 30 -1.95 17.22 -35.67
C ALA A 30 -0.52 16.78 -35.36
N ALA A 31 0.30 17.73 -34.90
CA ALA A 31 1.64 17.42 -34.44
C ALA A 31 1.46 16.51 -33.18
N THR A 32 1.55 15.22 -33.38
CA THR A 32 1.94 14.30 -32.32
C THR A 32 3.25 14.83 -31.79
N GLN A 33 3.29 15.26 -30.52
CA GLN A 33 4.52 15.50 -29.82
C GLN A 33 5.36 14.21 -29.95
N THR A 34 6.30 14.18 -30.85
CA THR A 34 7.32 13.17 -30.82
C THR A 34 8.17 13.45 -29.60
N ILE A 35 7.97 12.68 -28.52
CA ILE A 35 9.00 12.44 -27.53
C ILE A 35 10.21 12.05 -28.33
N PRO A 36 11.42 12.65 -28.10
CA PRO A 36 12.61 12.20 -28.75
C PRO A 36 12.65 10.68 -28.63
N ASP A 37 12.84 10.01 -29.77
CA ASP A 37 12.93 8.56 -29.87
C ASP A 37 14.23 8.08 -29.18
N ASP A 38 14.32 8.29 -27.87
CA ASP A 38 15.29 7.66 -26.99
C ASP A 38 14.57 6.45 -26.36
N SER A 39 14.36 5.42 -27.19
CA SER A 39 13.70 4.17 -26.89
C SER A 39 14.31 3.38 -25.70
N THR A 40 15.25 3.98 -24.98
CA THR A 40 16.00 3.41 -23.85
C THR A 40 15.71 4.10 -22.51
N VAL A 41 14.71 4.95 -22.41
CA VAL A 41 14.33 5.64 -21.17
C VAL A 41 12.99 5.13 -20.71
N PHE A 42 12.85 4.85 -19.42
CA PHE A 42 11.62 4.36 -18.80
C PHE A 42 10.43 5.28 -19.09
N GLN A 43 9.37 4.72 -19.66
CA GLN A 43 8.20 5.43 -20.15
C GLN A 43 6.91 5.05 -19.39
N LEU A 44 5.85 5.84 -19.57
CA LEU A 44 4.56 5.60 -18.91
C LEU A 44 4.00 4.20 -19.20
N MET A 45 4.12 3.70 -20.43
CA MET A 45 3.59 2.37 -20.77
C MET A 45 4.39 1.23 -20.16
N ASP A 46 5.66 1.41 -19.85
CA ASP A 46 6.52 0.39 -19.24
C ASP A 46 6.08 0.04 -17.81
N VAL A 47 5.17 0.84 -17.22
CA VAL A 47 4.53 0.49 -15.94
C VAL A 47 3.75 -0.82 -16.02
N PHE A 48 3.22 -1.18 -17.20
CA PHE A 48 2.54 -2.45 -17.40
C PHE A 48 3.50 -3.65 -17.50
N ASP A 49 4.76 -3.40 -17.77
CA ASP A 49 5.80 -4.44 -17.89
C ASP A 49 6.51 -4.70 -16.55
N LEU A 50 6.20 -3.91 -15.51
CA LEU A 50 6.74 -4.12 -14.17
C LEU A 50 6.14 -5.38 -13.54
N GLU A 51 7.00 -6.13 -12.86
CA GLU A 51 6.61 -7.29 -12.08
C GLU A 51 7.24 -7.23 -10.68
N TYR A 52 6.64 -7.87 -9.71
CA TYR A 52 7.23 -7.95 -8.38
C TYR A 52 6.87 -9.25 -7.66
N ALA A 53 7.75 -9.65 -6.72
CA ALA A 53 7.58 -10.84 -5.89
C ALA A 53 7.08 -10.45 -4.50
N SER A 54 6.12 -11.22 -3.97
CA SER A 54 5.62 -11.07 -2.60
C SER A 54 5.31 -12.41 -1.95
N GLN A 55 5.05 -12.40 -0.65
CA GLN A 55 4.57 -13.53 0.14
C GLN A 55 5.39 -14.82 -0.05
N PRO A 56 6.74 -14.79 0.05
CA PRO A 56 7.52 -16.02 -0.04
C PRO A 56 7.13 -16.97 1.07
N GLN A 57 7.07 -18.28 0.74
CA GLN A 57 6.80 -19.36 1.67
C GLN A 57 7.80 -20.48 1.43
N VAL A 58 8.72 -20.66 2.36
CA VAL A 58 9.67 -21.76 2.32
C VAL A 58 8.99 -23.03 2.82
N SER A 59 9.19 -24.15 2.10
CA SER A 59 8.71 -25.47 2.56
C SER A 59 9.35 -25.83 3.91
N PRO A 60 8.70 -26.64 4.76
CA PRO A 60 9.24 -27.00 6.06
C PRO A 60 10.67 -27.56 6.02
N ASP A 61 11.02 -28.32 4.99
CA ASP A 61 12.35 -28.90 4.78
C ASP A 61 13.38 -27.93 4.16
N GLY A 62 12.98 -26.70 3.84
CA GLY A 62 13.85 -25.66 3.28
C GLY A 62 14.17 -25.78 1.79
N LYS A 63 13.58 -26.75 1.07
CA LYS A 63 14.01 -27.09 -0.31
C LYS A 63 13.23 -26.39 -1.41
N THR A 64 12.02 -25.95 -1.12
CA THR A 64 11.15 -25.30 -2.11
C THR A 64 10.63 -23.98 -1.57
N ILE A 65 10.68 -22.94 -2.38
CA ILE A 65 10.03 -21.67 -2.09
C ILE A 65 8.85 -21.52 -3.03
N VAL A 66 7.65 -21.24 -2.48
CA VAL A 66 6.48 -20.77 -3.24
C VAL A 66 6.32 -19.30 -2.95
N TYR A 67 5.99 -18.50 -3.96
CA TYR A 67 5.76 -17.08 -3.80
C TYR A 67 4.67 -16.58 -4.74
N VAL A 68 4.18 -15.39 -4.51
CA VAL A 68 3.25 -14.68 -5.39
C VAL A 68 4.05 -13.78 -6.33
N ARG A 69 3.96 -14.00 -7.64
CA ARG A 69 4.46 -13.10 -8.68
C ARG A 69 3.32 -12.25 -9.19
N HIS A 70 3.49 -10.96 -9.13
CA HIS A 70 2.56 -9.95 -9.58
C HIS A 70 2.99 -9.42 -10.96
N SER A 71 2.02 -9.21 -11.82
CA SER A 71 2.17 -8.61 -13.15
C SER A 71 0.92 -7.81 -13.50
N PHE A 72 0.92 -7.07 -14.59
CA PHE A 72 -0.21 -6.23 -14.98
C PHE A 72 -0.78 -6.60 -16.33
N ASP A 73 -2.10 -6.65 -16.43
CA ASP A 73 -2.82 -6.93 -17.66
C ASP A 73 -3.27 -5.60 -18.31
N VAL A 74 -2.62 -5.19 -19.39
CA VAL A 74 -2.93 -3.95 -20.12
C VAL A 74 -4.36 -3.91 -20.65
N ARG A 75 -5.00 -5.06 -20.91
CA ARG A 75 -6.37 -5.10 -21.47
C ARG A 75 -7.43 -4.86 -20.42
N THR A 76 -7.18 -5.27 -19.18
CA THR A 76 -8.12 -5.14 -18.08
C THR A 76 -7.72 -4.05 -17.08
N ASP A 77 -6.52 -3.47 -17.26
CA ASP A 77 -5.94 -2.47 -16.36
C ASP A 77 -5.94 -2.95 -14.91
N ARG A 78 -5.52 -4.20 -14.71
CA ARG A 78 -5.54 -4.85 -13.40
C ARG A 78 -4.28 -5.64 -13.15
N GLU A 79 -3.98 -5.76 -11.88
CA GLU A 79 -2.96 -6.67 -11.39
C GLU A 79 -3.39 -8.13 -11.55
N ARG A 80 -2.40 -8.97 -11.86
CA ARG A 80 -2.45 -10.43 -11.86
C ARG A 80 -1.50 -10.97 -10.83
N SER A 81 -1.97 -11.86 -9.97
CA SER A 81 -1.15 -12.54 -8.98
C SER A 81 -1.15 -14.05 -9.24
N ASN A 82 0.03 -14.61 -9.46
CA ASN A 82 0.23 -16.01 -9.80
C ASN A 82 1.20 -16.66 -8.80
N LEU A 83 1.02 -17.98 -8.55
CA LEU A 83 1.95 -18.71 -7.70
C LEU A 83 3.09 -19.31 -8.53
N TRP A 84 4.31 -19.09 -8.09
CA TRP A 84 5.53 -19.59 -8.67
C TRP A 84 6.32 -20.40 -7.66
N THR A 85 7.18 -21.31 -8.14
CA THR A 85 8.07 -22.10 -7.29
C THR A 85 9.51 -21.95 -7.69
N ILE A 86 10.38 -22.03 -6.68
CA ILE A 86 11.82 -22.11 -6.83
C ILE A 86 12.28 -23.37 -6.07
N ASP A 87 13.01 -24.24 -6.73
CA ASP A 87 13.79 -25.29 -6.10
C ASP A 87 15.11 -24.70 -5.62
N VAL A 88 15.35 -24.77 -4.31
CA VAL A 88 16.46 -24.05 -3.65
C VAL A 88 17.83 -24.59 -4.08
N GLU A 89 17.93 -25.92 -4.32
CA GLU A 89 19.20 -26.55 -4.68
C GLU A 89 19.57 -26.31 -6.14
N SER A 90 18.65 -26.56 -7.04
CA SER A 90 18.89 -26.45 -8.49
C SER A 90 18.68 -25.03 -9.05
N GLY A 91 18.01 -24.16 -8.33
CA GLY A 91 17.56 -22.84 -8.81
C GLY A 91 16.45 -22.93 -9.87
N ALA A 92 15.84 -24.10 -10.08
CA ALA A 92 14.78 -24.26 -11.06
C ALA A 92 13.56 -23.42 -10.68
N HIS A 93 13.24 -22.44 -11.52
CA HIS A 93 12.20 -21.44 -11.32
C HIS A 93 11.07 -21.64 -12.35
N ARG A 94 9.84 -21.83 -11.89
CA ARG A 94 8.70 -22.11 -12.79
C ARG A 94 7.35 -21.69 -12.19
N PRO A 95 6.33 -21.42 -13.04
CA PRO A 95 4.98 -21.21 -12.57
C PRO A 95 4.41 -22.48 -11.92
N LEU A 96 3.73 -22.34 -10.79
CA LEU A 96 2.98 -23.39 -10.11
C LEU A 96 1.50 -23.33 -10.48
N LEU A 97 0.90 -22.14 -10.37
CA LEU A 97 -0.47 -21.83 -10.77
C LEU A 97 -0.46 -20.46 -11.45
N SER A 98 -0.93 -20.42 -12.68
CA SER A 98 -0.96 -19.20 -13.49
C SER A 98 -2.25 -19.13 -14.31
N GLY A 99 -2.58 -17.93 -14.80
CA GLY A 99 -3.76 -17.71 -15.63
C GLY A 99 -4.44 -16.38 -15.35
N THR A 100 -5.75 -16.34 -15.60
CA THR A 100 -6.55 -15.12 -15.47
C THR A 100 -7.10 -14.87 -14.05
N GLN A 101 -7.01 -15.87 -13.18
CA GLN A 101 -7.43 -15.77 -11.77
C GLN A 101 -6.29 -15.25 -10.91
N ASN A 102 -6.63 -14.71 -9.74
CA ASN A 102 -5.67 -14.21 -8.77
C ASN A 102 -5.50 -15.23 -7.63
N TYR A 103 -4.25 -15.52 -7.32
CA TYR A 103 -3.86 -16.46 -6.27
C TYR A 103 -3.09 -15.71 -5.19
N SER A 104 -3.38 -16.02 -3.92
CA SER A 104 -2.76 -15.37 -2.77
C SER A 104 -2.67 -16.28 -1.55
N SER A 105 -1.98 -15.83 -0.52
CA SER A 105 -1.91 -16.50 0.79
C SER A 105 -1.45 -17.96 0.73
N PRO A 106 -0.38 -18.31 -0.01
CA PRO A 106 0.15 -19.67 -0.01
C PRO A 106 0.60 -20.07 1.41
N ARG A 107 0.25 -21.30 1.83
CA ARG A 107 0.64 -21.85 3.13
C ARG A 107 0.95 -23.33 3.01
N TRP A 108 2.18 -23.72 3.33
CA TRP A 108 2.58 -25.13 3.38
C TRP A 108 1.88 -25.87 4.52
N SER A 109 1.46 -27.11 4.25
CA SER A 109 1.07 -28.02 5.33
C SER A 109 2.27 -28.35 6.21
N PRO A 110 2.08 -28.74 7.48
CA PRO A 110 3.18 -29.03 8.41
C PRO A 110 4.14 -30.12 7.93
N ASP A 111 3.67 -31.05 7.09
CA ASP A 111 4.46 -32.14 6.50
C ASP A 111 5.10 -31.77 5.14
N GLY A 112 4.88 -30.53 4.65
CA GLY A 112 5.41 -30.04 3.37
C GLY A 112 4.81 -30.68 2.13
N LYS A 113 3.81 -31.56 2.24
CA LYS A 113 3.25 -32.30 1.11
C LYS A 113 2.10 -31.60 0.40
N ARG A 114 1.48 -30.62 1.07
CA ARG A 114 0.35 -29.87 0.54
C ARG A 114 0.58 -28.37 0.67
N LEU A 115 -0.04 -27.62 -0.24
CA LEU A 115 -0.07 -26.17 -0.22
C LEU A 115 -1.53 -25.71 -0.21
N ALA A 116 -1.94 -24.99 0.82
CA ALA A 116 -3.19 -24.25 0.83
C ALA A 116 -2.96 -22.85 0.26
N TYR A 117 -3.96 -22.32 -0.44
CA TYR A 117 -3.93 -20.96 -0.97
C TYR A 117 -5.36 -20.44 -1.21
N VAL A 118 -5.49 -19.15 -1.38
CA VAL A 118 -6.74 -18.52 -1.80
C VAL A 118 -6.69 -18.29 -3.30
N ASN A 119 -7.76 -18.66 -3.98
CA ASN A 119 -8.01 -18.35 -5.38
C ASN A 119 -9.25 -17.45 -5.46
N ALA A 120 -9.06 -16.23 -5.98
CA ALA A 120 -10.13 -15.27 -6.23
C ALA A 120 -10.53 -15.32 -7.71
N GLY A 121 -11.64 -15.98 -7.98
CA GLY A 121 -12.25 -16.11 -9.30
C GLY A 121 -13.61 -15.41 -9.37
N ASP A 122 -14.37 -15.65 -10.45
CA ASP A 122 -15.67 -15.05 -10.71
C ASP A 122 -16.75 -15.42 -9.66
N GLU A 123 -16.55 -16.54 -8.95
CA GLU A 123 -17.43 -17.01 -7.88
C GLU A 123 -16.98 -16.58 -6.46
N GLY A 124 -16.13 -15.56 -6.37
CA GLY A 124 -15.55 -15.10 -5.12
C GLY A 124 -14.26 -15.84 -4.73
N ALA A 125 -13.72 -15.49 -3.57
CA ALA A 125 -12.47 -16.06 -3.07
C ALA A 125 -12.73 -17.37 -2.31
N GLN A 126 -11.99 -18.41 -2.64
CA GLN A 126 -12.15 -19.74 -2.07
C GLN A 126 -10.80 -20.32 -1.64
N ILE A 127 -10.82 -21.24 -0.68
CA ILE A 127 -9.64 -21.97 -0.24
C ILE A 127 -9.46 -23.23 -1.11
N TYR A 128 -8.25 -23.38 -1.61
CA TYR A 128 -7.83 -24.55 -2.38
C TYR A 128 -6.67 -25.25 -1.67
N VAL A 129 -6.55 -26.54 -1.87
CA VAL A 129 -5.41 -27.34 -1.45
C VAL A 129 -4.82 -28.05 -2.68
N ARG A 130 -3.50 -27.94 -2.82
CA ARG A 130 -2.71 -28.64 -3.83
C ARG A 130 -1.84 -29.68 -3.17
N TRP A 131 -1.90 -30.93 -3.67
CA TRP A 131 -0.96 -32.00 -3.34
C TRP A 131 0.29 -31.84 -4.21
N MET A 132 1.43 -31.66 -3.58
CA MET A 132 2.66 -31.27 -4.29
C MET A 132 3.31 -32.42 -5.03
N GLU A 133 3.07 -33.67 -4.60
CA GLU A 133 3.65 -34.87 -5.20
C GLU A 133 3.09 -35.16 -6.60
N ASP A 134 1.79 -35.11 -6.76
CA ASP A 134 1.09 -35.45 -8.00
C ASP A 134 0.47 -34.26 -8.73
N GLY A 135 0.48 -33.10 -8.08
CA GLY A 135 -0.04 -31.84 -8.62
C GLY A 135 -1.56 -31.75 -8.62
N GLN A 136 -2.29 -32.69 -8.01
CA GLN A 136 -3.74 -32.56 -7.85
C GLN A 136 -4.08 -31.31 -7.06
N THR A 137 -5.24 -30.71 -7.38
CA THR A 137 -5.75 -29.50 -6.73
C THR A 137 -7.23 -29.66 -6.50
N ALA A 138 -7.69 -29.34 -5.30
CA ALA A 138 -9.10 -29.33 -4.94
C ALA A 138 -9.52 -27.99 -4.33
N ARG A 139 -10.67 -27.48 -4.74
CA ARG A 139 -11.41 -26.46 -4.01
C ARG A 139 -12.02 -27.12 -2.78
N ILE A 140 -11.65 -26.67 -1.59
CA ILE A 140 -12.10 -27.30 -0.33
C ILE A 140 -13.21 -26.50 0.37
N THR A 141 -13.58 -25.34 -0.15
CA THR A 141 -14.64 -24.48 0.41
C THR A 141 -15.62 -24.01 -0.65
N ASP A 142 -16.80 -23.63 -0.17
CA ASP A 142 -17.83 -22.88 -0.91
C ASP A 142 -18.35 -21.79 0.02
N LEU A 143 -17.60 -20.67 0.08
CA LEU A 143 -17.81 -19.56 1.00
C LEU A 143 -18.60 -18.44 0.32
N LEU A 144 -19.43 -17.76 1.10
CA LEU A 144 -20.14 -16.57 0.64
C LEU A 144 -19.24 -15.34 0.66
N GLU A 145 -18.33 -15.27 1.65
CA GLU A 145 -17.40 -14.17 1.86
C GLU A 145 -15.95 -14.64 1.75
N SER A 146 -15.04 -13.68 1.50
CA SER A 146 -13.62 -13.97 1.33
C SER A 146 -12.96 -14.46 2.61
N PRO A 147 -12.24 -15.59 2.58
CA PRO A 147 -11.46 -16.07 3.72
C PRO A 147 -10.15 -15.29 3.85
N SER A 148 -9.70 -15.10 5.09
CA SER A 148 -8.39 -14.52 5.40
C SER A 148 -7.67 -15.28 6.53
N GLY A 149 -6.36 -15.05 6.70
CA GLY A 149 -5.61 -15.60 7.83
C GLY A 149 -5.51 -17.14 7.83
N LEU A 150 -5.22 -17.78 6.70
CA LEU A 150 -5.14 -19.24 6.62
C LEU A 150 -4.05 -19.82 7.52
N ALA A 151 -4.39 -20.80 8.35
CA ALA A 151 -3.48 -21.51 9.24
C ALA A 151 -3.78 -23.02 9.29
N TRP A 152 -2.79 -23.86 8.94
CA TRP A 152 -2.89 -25.30 9.07
C TRP A 152 -2.87 -25.75 10.53
N SER A 153 -3.69 -26.70 10.88
CA SER A 153 -3.57 -27.43 12.16
C SER A 153 -2.26 -28.23 12.20
N PRO A 154 -1.65 -28.44 13.38
CA PRO A 154 -0.37 -29.13 13.50
C PRO A 154 -0.32 -30.54 12.90
N ASP A 155 -1.46 -31.24 12.88
CA ASP A 155 -1.61 -32.58 12.27
C ASP A 155 -1.91 -32.52 10.75
N GLY A 156 -2.06 -31.32 10.18
CA GLY A 156 -2.38 -31.11 8.78
C GLY A 156 -3.80 -31.54 8.37
N SER A 157 -4.69 -31.82 9.34
CA SER A 157 -6.04 -32.32 9.02
C SER A 157 -7.05 -31.19 8.77
N ARG A 158 -6.78 -29.96 9.24
CA ARG A 158 -7.69 -28.81 9.16
C ARG A 158 -6.96 -27.53 8.81
N ILE A 159 -7.72 -26.57 8.28
CA ILE A 159 -7.30 -25.18 8.07
C ILE A 159 -8.23 -24.27 8.85
N ALA A 160 -7.66 -23.41 9.71
CA ALA A 160 -8.38 -22.31 10.35
C ALA A 160 -8.25 -21.06 9.49
N PHE A 161 -9.27 -20.21 9.55
CA PHE A 161 -9.32 -18.93 8.85
C PHE A 161 -10.33 -18.00 9.51
N THR A 162 -10.28 -16.72 9.20
CA THR A 162 -11.31 -15.74 9.54
C THR A 162 -12.16 -15.45 8.31
N MET A 163 -13.42 -15.14 8.52
CA MET A 163 -14.36 -14.76 7.47
C MET A 163 -15.42 -13.84 8.06
N PHE A 164 -15.81 -12.83 7.30
CA PHE A 164 -16.92 -11.96 7.63
C PHE A 164 -18.23 -12.75 7.66
N THR A 165 -19.11 -12.40 8.59
CA THR A 165 -20.46 -12.97 8.72
C THR A 165 -21.44 -11.83 8.95
N ASP A 166 -22.43 -11.74 8.06
CA ASP A 166 -23.49 -10.74 8.17
C ASP A 166 -24.26 -10.89 9.49
N THR A 167 -24.69 -9.77 10.02
CA THR A 167 -25.64 -9.68 11.11
C THR A 167 -26.85 -8.86 10.65
N GLU A 168 -28.06 -9.32 10.97
CA GLU A 168 -29.26 -8.54 10.71
C GLU A 168 -29.36 -7.41 11.75
N ALA A 169 -29.38 -6.17 11.27
CA ALA A 169 -29.70 -5.04 12.13
C ALA A 169 -31.23 -4.96 12.36
N GLU A 170 -31.63 -4.61 13.57
CA GLU A 170 -33.01 -4.25 13.81
C GLU A 170 -33.36 -2.97 13.03
N PRO A 171 -34.35 -3.00 12.13
CA PRO A 171 -34.65 -1.83 11.33
C PRO A 171 -35.27 -0.72 12.19
N ILE A 172 -34.77 0.50 12.08
CA ILE A 172 -35.38 1.69 12.73
C ILE A 172 -36.83 1.92 12.26
N ALA A 173 -37.13 1.53 11.00
CA ALA A 173 -38.45 1.65 10.42
C ALA A 173 -38.75 0.47 9.49
N VAL A 174 -39.99 0.03 9.51
CA VAL A 174 -40.50 -1.00 8.58
C VAL A 174 -41.25 -0.29 7.47
N LEU A 175 -40.74 -0.39 6.24
CA LEU A 175 -41.42 0.13 5.06
C LEU A 175 -42.43 -0.88 4.53
N PRO A 176 -43.58 -0.42 3.99
CA PRO A 176 -44.50 -1.32 3.32
C PRO A 176 -43.82 -2.00 2.12
N PRO A 177 -44.19 -3.22 1.75
CA PRO A 177 -43.65 -3.86 0.57
C PRO A 177 -44.04 -3.08 -0.70
N ALA A 178 -43.15 -3.09 -1.70
CA ALA A 178 -43.47 -2.53 -3.00
C ALA A 178 -44.67 -3.29 -3.60
N PRO A 179 -45.64 -2.60 -4.25
CA PRO A 179 -46.68 -3.26 -5.02
C PRO A 179 -46.10 -4.16 -6.12
N GLU A 180 -46.79 -5.22 -6.48
CA GLU A 180 -46.34 -6.13 -7.53
C GLU A 180 -46.10 -5.36 -8.86
N GLY A 181 -44.88 -5.57 -9.42
CA GLY A 181 -44.48 -4.90 -10.65
C GLY A 181 -43.98 -3.45 -10.49
N ALA A 182 -43.91 -2.91 -9.28
CA ALA A 182 -43.34 -1.59 -9.01
C ALA A 182 -41.82 -1.65 -8.82
N GLU A 183 -41.10 -0.79 -9.53
CA GLU A 183 -39.65 -0.58 -9.35
C GLU A 183 -39.44 0.60 -8.38
N TRP A 184 -39.28 0.29 -7.09
CA TRP A 184 -38.97 1.30 -6.10
C TRP A 184 -37.46 1.49 -6.00
N ASN A 185 -37.07 2.69 -5.56
CA ASN A 185 -35.67 2.93 -5.25
C ASN A 185 -35.17 2.00 -4.12
N ALA A 186 -33.86 1.76 -4.06
CA ALA A 186 -33.23 0.99 -2.99
C ALA A 186 -33.61 1.55 -1.62
N ARG A 187 -33.72 0.68 -0.62
CA ARG A 187 -33.99 1.09 0.77
C ARG A 187 -32.85 1.98 1.27
N PRO A 188 -33.16 2.97 2.14
CA PRO A 188 -32.12 3.76 2.79
C PRO A 188 -31.16 2.85 3.57
N LYS A 189 -29.86 3.11 3.46
CA LYS A 189 -28.87 2.52 4.38
C LYS A 189 -28.94 3.26 5.71
N VAL A 190 -29.05 2.51 6.80
CA VAL A 190 -28.96 3.04 8.16
C VAL A 190 -27.53 2.85 8.63
N ILE A 191 -26.93 3.91 9.16
CA ILE A 191 -25.56 3.93 9.70
C ILE A 191 -25.68 4.37 11.15
N ASP A 192 -25.28 3.50 12.06
CA ASP A 192 -25.30 3.70 13.51
C ASP A 192 -23.96 3.35 14.18
N GLN A 193 -22.90 3.12 13.35
CA GLN A 193 -21.55 2.80 13.78
C GLN A 193 -20.60 3.97 13.45
N THR A 194 -19.60 4.15 14.28
CA THR A 194 -18.54 5.16 14.06
C THR A 194 -17.74 4.88 12.81
N PHE A 195 -17.32 3.63 12.61
CA PHE A 195 -16.60 3.19 11.40
C PHE A 195 -17.56 2.45 10.46
N TYR A 196 -18.04 3.15 9.46
CA TYR A 196 -19.07 2.64 8.55
C TYR A 196 -18.59 2.52 7.10
N ARG A 197 -17.37 2.95 6.81
CA ARG A 197 -16.75 2.84 5.49
C ARG A 197 -15.23 2.77 5.62
N GLY A 198 -14.57 2.24 4.60
CA GLY A 198 -13.12 2.18 4.52
C GLY A 198 -12.62 2.50 3.12
N ASP A 199 -11.47 3.13 3.05
CA ASP A 199 -10.82 3.41 1.77
C ASP A 199 -10.50 2.11 1.03
N GLY A 200 -10.87 2.03 -0.25
CA GLY A 200 -10.75 0.82 -1.06
C GLY A 200 -11.81 -0.26 -0.79
N ALA A 201 -12.49 -0.23 0.35
CA ALA A 201 -13.53 -1.18 0.72
C ALA A 201 -14.96 -0.64 0.49
N GLY A 202 -15.12 0.69 0.49
CA GLY A 202 -16.44 1.31 0.40
C GLY A 202 -17.20 1.32 1.73
N TYR A 203 -18.52 1.31 1.67
CA TYR A 203 -19.37 1.24 2.86
C TYR A 203 -19.43 -0.19 3.36
N TYR A 204 -19.15 -0.38 4.66
CA TYR A 204 -19.20 -1.70 5.29
C TYR A 204 -20.63 -2.21 5.39
N GLU A 205 -20.80 -3.51 5.14
CA GLU A 205 -21.99 -4.22 5.52
C GLU A 205 -21.96 -4.48 7.05
N GLN A 206 -23.13 -4.67 7.66
CA GLN A 206 -23.20 -4.97 9.08
C GLN A 206 -22.87 -6.44 9.33
N GLY A 207 -21.87 -6.68 10.16
CA GLY A 207 -21.43 -8.03 10.46
C GLY A 207 -20.15 -8.04 11.26
N LEU A 208 -19.60 -9.24 11.46
CA LEU A 208 -18.41 -9.45 12.27
C LEU A 208 -17.50 -10.50 11.63
N SER A 209 -16.21 -10.28 11.71
CA SER A 209 -15.21 -11.26 11.32
C SER A 209 -15.12 -12.35 12.37
N GLN A 210 -15.38 -13.61 11.97
CA GLN A 210 -15.47 -14.76 12.88
C GLN A 210 -14.44 -15.84 12.50
N LEU A 211 -14.13 -16.71 13.47
CA LEU A 211 -13.23 -17.85 13.27
C LEU A 211 -13.97 -19.05 12.68
N PHE A 212 -13.33 -19.67 11.69
CA PHE A 212 -13.80 -20.89 11.06
C PHE A 212 -12.69 -21.94 10.98
N THR A 213 -13.09 -23.18 10.84
CA THR A 213 -12.22 -24.29 10.43
C THR A 213 -12.87 -25.11 9.35
N VAL A 214 -12.06 -25.65 8.43
CA VAL A 214 -12.48 -26.59 7.42
C VAL A 214 -11.53 -27.79 7.39
N SER A 215 -12.02 -28.99 7.04
CA SER A 215 -11.16 -30.13 6.78
C SER A 215 -10.26 -29.85 5.58
N ALA A 216 -9.01 -30.24 5.66
CA ALA A 216 -8.08 -30.15 4.53
C ALA A 216 -8.47 -31.02 3.31
N GLU A 217 -9.39 -31.98 3.52
CA GLU A 217 -9.99 -32.81 2.47
C GLU A 217 -11.30 -32.22 1.91
N GLY A 218 -11.69 -31.03 2.40
CA GLY A 218 -12.93 -30.38 2.02
C GLY A 218 -14.11 -30.70 2.92
N GLY A 219 -15.25 -30.15 2.59
CA GLY A 219 -16.49 -30.30 3.33
C GLY A 219 -17.03 -28.97 3.85
N THR A 220 -18.01 -29.02 4.77
CA THR A 220 -18.65 -27.83 5.30
C THR A 220 -17.74 -27.11 6.30
N PRO A 221 -17.38 -25.85 6.07
CA PRO A 221 -16.68 -25.03 7.06
C PRO A 221 -17.49 -24.90 8.35
N LYS A 222 -16.81 -24.96 9.49
CA LYS A 222 -17.43 -24.84 10.81
C LYS A 222 -17.09 -23.51 11.42
N ARG A 223 -18.08 -22.68 11.69
CA ARG A 223 -17.94 -21.48 12.50
C ARG A 223 -17.63 -21.87 13.94
N ILE A 224 -16.54 -21.38 14.48
CA ILE A 224 -16.05 -21.67 15.83
C ILE A 224 -16.60 -20.65 16.82
N THR A 225 -16.48 -19.36 16.50
CA THR A 225 -16.96 -18.25 17.36
C THR A 225 -18.32 -17.75 16.90
N ARG A 226 -19.14 -17.29 17.88
CA ARG A 226 -20.53 -16.84 17.64
C ARG A 226 -20.93 -15.67 18.54
N ASP A 227 -19.95 -15.08 19.21
CA ASP A 227 -20.17 -13.93 20.06
C ASP A 227 -20.16 -12.62 19.24
N ASP A 228 -20.41 -11.49 19.89
CA ASP A 228 -20.58 -10.18 19.28
C ASP A 228 -19.25 -9.40 19.17
N TYR A 229 -18.13 -10.12 18.99
CA TYR A 229 -16.81 -9.55 18.85
C TYR A 229 -16.13 -9.98 17.55
N GLU A 230 -15.20 -9.18 17.09
CA GLU A 230 -14.39 -9.49 15.90
C GLU A 230 -13.12 -10.23 16.26
N TYR A 231 -12.70 -11.10 15.33
CA TYR A 231 -11.45 -11.84 15.39
C TYR A 231 -10.61 -11.52 14.17
N ASN A 232 -9.45 -10.92 14.40
CA ASN A 232 -8.62 -10.37 13.34
C ASN A 232 -7.27 -11.07 13.23
N GLY A 233 -6.70 -11.05 12.00
CA GLY A 233 -5.40 -11.60 11.69
C GLY A 233 -5.39 -13.11 11.48
N THR A 234 -4.20 -13.68 11.42
CA THR A 234 -4.00 -15.13 11.23
C THR A 234 -4.05 -15.85 12.57
N PRO A 235 -4.96 -16.80 12.75
CA PRO A 235 -5.04 -17.59 13.99
C PRO A 235 -3.80 -18.49 14.14
N SER A 236 -3.34 -18.70 15.38
CA SER A 236 -2.23 -19.59 15.68
C SER A 236 -2.71 -20.81 16.48
N TRP A 237 -2.45 -22.00 15.96
CA TRP A 237 -2.87 -23.26 16.58
C TRP A 237 -2.02 -23.64 17.78
N SER A 238 -2.65 -24.16 18.84
CA SER A 238 -1.94 -24.94 19.87
C SER A 238 -1.39 -26.24 19.28
N ARG A 239 -0.33 -26.77 19.86
CA ARG A 239 0.36 -27.96 19.35
C ARG A 239 -0.54 -29.22 19.30
N ASP A 240 -1.52 -29.31 20.19
CA ASP A 240 -2.50 -30.40 20.22
C ASP A 240 -3.69 -30.18 19.26
N GLY A 241 -3.73 -29.04 18.57
CA GLY A 241 -4.79 -28.70 17.60
C GLY A 241 -6.17 -28.44 18.25
N GLN A 242 -6.22 -28.13 19.55
CA GLN A 242 -7.49 -27.94 20.25
C GLN A 242 -7.80 -26.47 20.58
N THR A 243 -6.81 -25.60 20.51
CA THR A 243 -6.94 -24.17 20.80
C THR A 243 -6.43 -23.33 19.64
N LEU A 244 -7.13 -22.23 19.34
CA LEU A 244 -6.66 -21.15 18.47
C LEU A 244 -6.34 -19.92 19.31
N TYR A 245 -5.15 -19.34 19.09
CA TYR A 245 -4.77 -18.05 19.66
C TYR A 245 -5.03 -16.97 18.62
N VAL A 246 -5.70 -15.89 19.01
CA VAL A 246 -6.20 -14.83 18.12
C VAL A 246 -6.19 -13.49 18.82
N SER A 247 -6.28 -12.43 18.03
CA SER A 247 -6.47 -11.08 18.54
C SER A 247 -7.95 -10.72 18.47
N SER A 248 -8.46 -10.03 19.48
CA SER A 248 -9.82 -9.50 19.53
C SER A 248 -9.84 -8.28 20.43
N ASP A 249 -10.65 -7.30 20.09
CA ASP A 249 -11.01 -6.22 21.01
C ASP A 249 -12.31 -6.58 21.70
N ARG A 250 -12.31 -6.63 23.04
CA ARG A 250 -13.46 -6.98 23.86
C ARG A 250 -13.77 -5.94 24.94
N THR A 251 -13.28 -4.72 24.71
CA THR A 251 -13.66 -3.57 25.53
C THR A 251 -15.15 -3.24 25.34
N GLU A 252 -15.73 -2.52 26.27
CA GLU A 252 -17.13 -2.10 26.18
C GLU A 252 -17.40 -1.19 24.96
N ASP A 253 -16.39 -0.42 24.58
CA ASP A 253 -16.42 0.56 23.47
C ASP A 253 -15.71 0.10 22.18
N TRP A 254 -15.47 -1.20 22.01
CA TRP A 254 -14.73 -1.74 20.87
C TRP A 254 -15.26 -1.28 19.48
N ARG A 255 -16.56 -1.03 19.37
CA ARG A 255 -17.19 -0.54 18.11
C ARG A 255 -16.89 0.94 17.84
N GLU A 256 -16.48 1.68 18.84
CA GLU A 256 -16.16 3.11 18.74
C GLU A 256 -14.72 3.34 18.26
N GLY A 257 -13.92 2.27 18.12
CA GLY A 257 -12.57 2.30 17.55
C GLY A 257 -11.48 2.88 18.45
N GLN A 258 -11.75 2.99 19.73
CA GLN A 258 -10.77 3.39 20.75
C GLN A 258 -10.27 2.20 21.58
N GLY A 259 -10.65 1.00 21.18
CA GLY A 259 -10.46 -0.19 21.98
C GLY A 259 -9.05 -0.75 22.01
N GLN A 260 -8.83 -1.63 22.98
CA GLN A 260 -7.58 -2.34 23.19
C GLN A 260 -7.72 -3.77 22.70
N THR A 261 -6.97 -4.13 21.69
CA THR A 261 -6.89 -5.51 21.22
C THR A 261 -6.02 -6.32 22.16
N GLU A 262 -6.50 -7.49 22.57
CA GLU A 262 -5.78 -8.44 23.42
C GLU A 262 -5.69 -9.82 22.76
N ILE A 263 -4.87 -10.71 23.30
CA ILE A 263 -4.73 -12.08 22.84
C ILE A 263 -5.70 -12.99 23.61
N PHE A 264 -6.47 -13.76 22.85
CA PHE A 264 -7.42 -14.75 23.37
C PHE A 264 -7.09 -16.15 22.88
N ALA A 265 -7.42 -17.12 23.72
CA ALA A 265 -7.40 -18.53 23.39
C ALA A 265 -8.84 -19.03 23.19
N VAL A 266 -9.11 -19.63 22.05
CA VAL A 266 -10.44 -20.14 21.66
C VAL A 266 -10.39 -21.66 21.57
N ASP A 267 -11.23 -22.36 22.34
CA ASP A 267 -11.40 -23.82 22.26
C ASP A 267 -12.13 -24.18 20.97
N VAL A 268 -11.51 -24.94 20.09
CA VAL A 268 -12.02 -25.25 18.74
C VAL A 268 -13.28 -26.12 18.78
N ARG A 269 -13.46 -26.92 19.81
CA ARG A 269 -14.61 -27.81 19.93
C ARG A 269 -15.84 -27.09 20.48
N THR A 270 -15.65 -26.20 21.45
CA THR A 270 -16.75 -25.55 22.19
C THR A 270 -17.01 -24.11 21.76
N GLY A 271 -16.01 -23.45 21.14
CA GLY A 271 -16.03 -22.01 20.87
C GLY A 271 -15.77 -21.16 22.12
N GLY A 272 -15.42 -21.79 23.26
CA GLY A 272 -15.16 -21.09 24.52
C GLY A 272 -13.92 -20.20 24.39
N VAL A 273 -14.06 -18.92 24.79
CA VAL A 273 -13.01 -17.89 24.67
C VAL A 273 -12.50 -17.56 26.06
N ARG A 274 -11.17 -17.48 26.20
CA ARG A 274 -10.53 -17.02 27.44
C ARG A 274 -9.38 -16.06 27.11
N PRO A 275 -9.15 -15.03 27.92
CA PRO A 275 -8.01 -14.14 27.71
C PRO A 275 -6.68 -14.87 27.97
N VAL A 276 -5.66 -14.49 27.20
CA VAL A 276 -4.26 -14.86 27.42
C VAL A 276 -3.51 -13.68 28.02
N THR A 277 -3.74 -12.49 27.48
CA THR A 277 -3.20 -11.23 27.99
C THR A 277 -4.32 -10.40 28.59
N GLN A 278 -3.98 -9.52 29.52
CA GLN A 278 -4.89 -8.56 30.17
C GLN A 278 -4.05 -7.36 30.58
N THR A 279 -3.68 -6.54 29.59
CA THR A 279 -2.80 -5.39 29.78
C THR A 279 -3.50 -4.12 29.29
N PRO A 280 -3.08 -2.92 29.73
CA PRO A 280 -3.67 -1.68 29.24
C PRO A 280 -3.10 -1.24 27.87
N VAL A 281 -2.51 -2.17 27.10
CA VAL A 281 -1.89 -1.90 25.79
C VAL A 281 -2.53 -2.77 24.72
N SER A 282 -2.43 -2.37 23.44
CA SER A 282 -2.91 -3.19 22.33
C SER A 282 -1.92 -4.29 21.97
N GLU A 283 -2.40 -5.54 21.90
CA GLU A 283 -1.62 -6.72 21.59
C GLU A 283 -2.25 -7.50 20.43
N TYR A 284 -1.44 -7.86 19.42
CA TYR A 284 -1.98 -8.50 18.22
C TYR A 284 -0.98 -9.43 17.53
N GLY A 285 -1.50 -10.24 16.57
CA GLY A 285 -0.71 -11.12 15.73
C GLY A 285 0.00 -12.26 16.48
N PRO A 286 -0.72 -13.04 17.30
CA PRO A 286 -0.10 -14.09 18.12
C PRO A 286 0.47 -15.22 17.27
N LYS A 287 1.72 -15.63 17.55
CA LYS A 287 2.37 -16.80 16.95
C LYS A 287 2.93 -17.72 18.03
N LEU A 288 2.46 -18.97 18.03
CA LEU A 288 2.92 -19.98 18.98
C LEU A 288 4.35 -20.42 18.64
N SER A 289 5.18 -20.61 19.68
CA SER A 289 6.53 -21.17 19.52
C SER A 289 6.50 -22.58 18.94
N PRO A 290 7.53 -23.04 18.22
CA PRO A 290 7.60 -24.41 17.72
C PRO A 290 7.47 -25.49 18.81
N LYS A 291 7.89 -25.16 20.05
CA LYS A 291 7.75 -26.05 21.21
C LYS A 291 6.33 -26.03 21.82
N GLY A 292 5.54 -25.03 21.50
CA GLY A 292 4.18 -24.86 22.01
C GLY A 292 4.11 -24.41 23.48
N ASP A 293 5.19 -23.86 24.01
CA ASP A 293 5.30 -23.43 25.43
C ASP A 293 5.26 -21.92 25.62
N ARG A 294 5.45 -21.16 24.54
CA ARG A 294 5.40 -19.69 24.52
C ARG A 294 4.58 -19.17 23.33
N ILE A 295 4.19 -17.92 23.43
CA ILE A 295 3.54 -17.17 22.38
C ILE A 295 4.28 -15.86 22.18
N ALA A 296 4.48 -15.44 20.93
CA ALA A 296 4.99 -14.14 20.57
C ALA A 296 3.87 -13.31 19.94
N TYR A 297 3.90 -12.01 20.16
CA TYR A 297 2.89 -11.07 19.68
C TYR A 297 3.45 -9.66 19.61
N VAL A 298 2.79 -8.80 18.86
CA VAL A 298 3.14 -7.38 18.77
C VAL A 298 2.40 -6.61 19.87
N VAL A 299 3.11 -5.67 20.48
CA VAL A 299 2.59 -4.74 21.49
C VAL A 299 2.70 -3.32 20.98
N ARG A 300 1.63 -2.55 21.14
CA ARG A 300 1.62 -1.09 21.00
C ARG A 300 1.19 -0.48 22.32
N SER A 301 1.99 0.44 22.85
CA SER A 301 1.70 1.08 24.14
C SER A 301 0.40 1.90 24.09
N ASP A 302 -0.13 2.24 25.26
CA ASP A 302 -1.30 3.12 25.44
C ASP A 302 -0.98 4.62 25.27
N ARG A 303 0.21 4.95 24.76
CA ARG A 303 0.62 6.33 24.56
C ARG A 303 -0.36 7.05 23.63
N LYS A 304 -0.92 8.17 24.12
CA LYS A 304 -1.82 9.03 23.36
C LYS A 304 -1.01 9.95 22.43
N SER A 305 -0.45 9.35 21.39
CA SER A 305 0.35 9.98 20.35
C SER A 305 0.06 9.31 19.02
N TRP A 306 0.13 10.05 17.95
CA TRP A 306 -0.05 9.52 16.60
C TRP A 306 1.03 8.51 16.21
N HIS A 307 2.25 8.68 16.72
CA HIS A 307 3.30 7.68 16.61
C HIS A 307 3.38 6.80 17.86
N VAL A 308 3.14 5.52 17.68
CA VAL A 308 3.37 4.48 18.70
C VAL A 308 4.19 3.36 18.08
N PRO A 309 5.40 3.09 18.56
CA PRO A 309 6.22 2.01 18.03
C PRO A 309 5.57 0.65 18.27
N SER A 310 5.75 -0.24 17.30
CA SER A 310 5.36 -1.64 17.41
C SER A 310 6.53 -2.45 17.96
N GLU A 311 6.33 -3.10 19.11
CA GLU A 311 7.33 -3.93 19.78
C GLU A 311 6.94 -5.40 19.70
N VAL A 312 7.89 -6.32 19.73
CA VAL A 312 7.60 -7.76 19.83
C VAL A 312 7.86 -8.26 21.23
N TRP A 313 6.87 -8.94 21.76
CA TRP A 313 6.90 -9.52 23.11
C TRP A 313 6.70 -11.03 23.05
N THR A 314 7.15 -11.73 24.06
CA THR A 314 6.82 -13.14 24.28
C THR A 314 6.33 -13.37 25.69
N SER A 315 5.36 -14.30 25.83
CA SER A 315 4.91 -14.76 27.15
C SER A 315 4.71 -16.29 27.17
N ARG A 316 4.40 -16.86 28.32
CA ARG A 316 3.80 -18.18 28.41
C ARG A 316 2.37 -18.15 27.92
N LEU A 317 1.77 -19.33 27.71
CA LEU A 317 0.40 -19.47 27.17
C LEU A 317 -0.72 -18.99 28.14
N ASP A 318 -0.34 -18.69 29.37
CA ASP A 318 -1.22 -18.09 30.38
C ASP A 318 -0.97 -16.58 30.56
N GLY A 319 -0.14 -15.97 29.69
CA GLY A 319 0.23 -14.57 29.75
C GLY A 319 1.37 -14.26 30.75
N SER A 320 1.79 -15.21 31.57
CA SER A 320 2.88 -15.02 32.54
C SER A 320 4.25 -14.94 31.83
N ASP A 321 5.26 -14.43 32.54
CA ASP A 321 6.65 -14.28 32.04
C ASP A 321 6.69 -13.50 30.71
N ALA A 322 5.86 -12.43 30.60
CA ALA A 322 5.85 -11.54 29.47
C ALA A 322 7.12 -10.68 29.45
N ARG A 323 7.77 -10.59 28.27
CA ARG A 323 8.98 -9.79 28.08
C ARG A 323 9.14 -9.32 26.66
N ARG A 324 9.70 -8.14 26.49
CA ARG A 324 10.08 -7.57 25.20
C ARG A 324 11.27 -8.32 24.61
N VAL A 325 11.21 -8.64 23.33
CA VAL A 325 12.31 -9.15 22.53
C VAL A 325 13.04 -7.98 21.89
N ALA A 326 14.38 -8.04 21.76
CA ALA A 326 15.20 -6.96 21.23
C ALA A 326 14.91 -5.59 21.90
N ALA A 327 14.93 -5.57 23.23
CA ALA A 327 14.62 -4.38 24.02
C ALA A 327 15.61 -3.21 23.81
N ASP A 328 16.77 -3.48 23.26
CA ASP A 328 17.81 -2.54 22.85
C ASP A 328 17.52 -1.84 21.50
N LEU A 329 16.55 -2.34 20.73
CA LEU A 329 16.21 -1.80 19.42
C LEU A 329 15.14 -0.69 19.55
N ASP A 330 15.54 0.53 19.18
CA ASP A 330 14.63 1.68 19.10
C ASP A 330 14.05 1.81 17.67
N ARG A 331 13.32 0.79 17.24
CA ARG A 331 12.65 0.72 15.93
C ARG A 331 11.33 -0.02 16.05
N SER A 332 10.36 0.34 15.20
CA SER A 332 9.13 -0.44 15.05
C SER A 332 9.38 -1.72 14.28
N ILE A 333 8.91 -2.84 14.82
CA ILE A 333 8.99 -4.14 14.15
C ILE A 333 7.85 -4.27 13.13
N GLY A 334 8.21 -4.51 11.86
CA GLY A 334 7.26 -4.67 10.75
C GLY A 334 6.68 -6.09 10.64
N GLY A 335 7.39 -7.10 11.17
CA GLY A 335 6.95 -8.49 11.16
C GLY A 335 7.95 -9.39 11.86
N PHE A 336 7.50 -10.56 12.30
CA PHE A 336 8.36 -11.52 12.98
C PHE A 336 7.95 -12.97 12.69
N GLU A 337 8.92 -13.90 12.83
CA GLU A 337 8.72 -15.37 12.77
C GLU A 337 9.58 -16.05 13.81
N TRP A 338 9.12 -17.21 14.31
CA TRP A 338 9.93 -18.01 15.22
C TRP A 338 11.11 -18.67 14.51
N ASP A 339 12.25 -18.67 15.17
CA ASP A 339 13.36 -19.59 14.88
C ASP A 339 12.91 -21.05 15.12
N PRO A 340 13.31 -22.03 14.29
CA PRO A 340 12.91 -23.43 14.42
C PRO A 340 13.11 -24.01 15.83
N ASP A 341 14.13 -23.57 16.53
CA ASP A 341 14.44 -23.99 17.90
C ASP A 341 13.53 -23.38 18.97
N GLY A 342 12.75 -22.35 18.63
CA GLY A 342 11.95 -21.59 19.57
C GLY A 342 12.77 -20.86 20.64
N ARG A 343 13.97 -20.42 20.29
CA ARG A 343 14.90 -19.68 21.17
C ARG A 343 15.16 -18.26 20.74
N ALA A 344 14.73 -17.90 19.53
CA ALA A 344 14.88 -16.59 18.94
C ALA A 344 13.69 -16.26 18.06
N LEU A 345 13.58 -15.01 17.67
CA LEU A 345 12.70 -14.55 16.60
C LEU A 345 13.52 -13.99 15.45
N TYR A 346 13.15 -14.31 14.23
CA TYR A 346 13.48 -13.50 13.07
C TYR A 346 12.49 -12.34 12.99
N MET A 347 12.98 -11.15 12.66
CA MET A 347 12.14 -9.95 12.58
C MET A 347 12.64 -9.00 11.50
N ILE A 348 11.74 -8.20 10.97
CA ILE A 348 12.07 -7.11 10.04
C ILE A 348 11.71 -5.76 10.65
N TYR A 349 12.53 -4.76 10.34
CA TYR A 349 12.33 -3.38 10.79
C TYR A 349 13.01 -2.40 9.82
N ASP A 350 12.50 -1.16 9.78
CA ASP A 350 13.10 -0.10 8.98
C ASP A 350 14.18 0.64 9.79
N ASP A 351 15.33 0.92 9.14
CA ASP A 351 16.44 1.65 9.71
C ASP A 351 17.15 2.50 8.64
N GLY A 352 17.14 3.82 8.80
CA GLY A 352 17.86 4.74 7.90
C GLY A 352 17.48 4.62 6.42
N GLY A 353 16.18 4.38 6.09
CA GLY A 353 15.69 4.25 4.72
C GLY A 353 15.94 2.88 4.08
N THR A 354 16.34 1.88 4.84
CA THR A 354 16.37 0.47 4.41
C THR A 354 15.53 -0.39 5.34
N THR A 355 15.10 -1.56 4.88
CA THR A 355 14.49 -2.57 5.74
C THR A 355 15.51 -3.67 6.00
N LYS A 356 15.68 -4.04 7.25
CA LYS A 356 16.61 -5.06 7.72
C LYS A 356 15.88 -6.32 8.17
N LEU A 357 16.52 -7.47 7.98
CA LEU A 357 16.18 -8.74 8.61
C LEU A 357 17.15 -8.98 9.76
N ALA A 358 16.64 -9.21 10.96
CA ALA A 358 17.44 -9.52 12.12
C ALA A 358 16.99 -10.82 12.80
N ARG A 359 17.89 -11.41 13.59
CA ARG A 359 17.60 -12.51 14.52
C ARG A 359 17.79 -12.04 15.95
N ALA A 360 16.76 -12.13 16.77
CA ALA A 360 16.75 -11.70 18.16
C ALA A 360 16.59 -12.88 19.11
N PRO A 361 17.63 -13.29 19.84
CA PRO A 361 17.54 -14.31 20.87
C PRO A 361 16.58 -13.86 22.00
N LEU A 362 15.81 -14.80 22.57
CA LEU A 362 14.96 -14.49 23.73
C LEU A 362 15.75 -14.06 24.97
N GLY A 363 17.06 -14.26 24.98
CA GLY A 363 17.96 -13.82 26.03
C GLY A 363 18.37 -12.35 25.97
N GLY A 364 18.00 -11.64 24.90
CA GLY A 364 18.30 -10.22 24.65
C GLY A 364 19.28 -9.99 23.50
N GLY A 365 19.31 -8.74 23.03
CA GLY A 365 20.08 -8.32 21.85
C GLY A 365 19.43 -8.75 20.53
N HIS A 366 20.05 -8.34 19.42
CA HIS A 366 19.71 -8.78 18.07
C HIS A 366 20.95 -8.73 17.17
N ASP A 367 20.93 -9.54 16.11
CA ASP A 367 21.96 -9.55 15.08
C ASP A 367 21.30 -9.29 13.73
N ASP A 368 21.75 -8.26 13.00
CA ASP A 368 21.32 -7.98 11.64
C ASP A 368 21.91 -9.05 10.69
N LEU A 369 21.06 -9.63 9.86
CA LEU A 369 21.40 -10.72 8.96
C LEU A 369 21.40 -10.31 7.49
N ALA A 370 20.52 -9.39 7.12
CA ALA A 370 20.37 -8.89 5.77
C ALA A 370 19.75 -7.48 5.79
N GLU A 371 19.96 -6.73 4.72
CA GLU A 371 19.34 -5.42 4.47
C GLU A 371 18.88 -5.30 3.02
N GLY A 372 18.15 -4.23 2.70
CA GLY A 372 17.61 -4.01 1.36
C GLY A 372 16.34 -4.81 1.06
N LEU A 373 15.62 -5.23 2.11
CA LEU A 373 14.33 -5.89 1.94
C LEU A 373 13.27 -4.87 1.48
N GLY A 374 12.29 -5.32 0.67
CA GLY A 374 11.17 -4.47 0.23
C GLY A 374 10.82 -4.61 -1.23
N GLY A 375 10.18 -3.55 -1.78
CA GLY A 375 9.88 -3.43 -3.21
C GLY A 375 8.47 -3.84 -3.62
N GLU A 376 7.59 -4.13 -2.68
CA GLU A 376 6.17 -4.39 -2.96
C GLU A 376 5.38 -3.10 -3.27
N SER A 377 5.95 -1.92 -3.02
CA SER A 377 5.37 -0.62 -3.36
C SER A 377 5.97 -0.09 -4.67
N LEU A 378 5.28 -0.26 -5.79
CA LEU A 378 5.81 0.09 -7.12
C LEU A 378 5.88 1.60 -7.38
N GLY A 379 4.88 2.35 -6.96
CA GLY A 379 4.74 3.76 -7.31
C GLY A 379 5.74 4.65 -6.59
N ARG A 380 5.98 4.39 -5.30
CA ARG A 380 6.78 5.22 -4.39
C ARG A 380 7.67 4.36 -3.52
N PRO A 381 8.84 4.87 -3.05
CA PRO A 381 9.85 4.06 -2.38
C PRO A 381 9.54 3.84 -0.89
N TYR A 382 8.29 3.47 -0.57
CA TYR A 382 7.90 3.04 0.77
C TYR A 382 8.52 1.69 1.13
N SER A 383 8.57 1.38 2.42
CA SER A 383 8.82 0.02 2.90
C SER A 383 7.69 -0.92 2.41
N GLY A 384 7.93 -2.18 2.47
CA GLY A 384 7.01 -3.24 2.05
C GLY A 384 7.83 -4.49 1.83
N ALA A 385 8.12 -5.19 2.93
CA ALA A 385 8.93 -6.39 2.93
C ALA A 385 8.11 -7.57 3.46
N SER A 386 8.34 -8.74 2.88
CA SER A 386 7.81 -10.01 3.36
C SER A 386 8.92 -11.04 3.45
N PHE A 387 8.80 -11.96 4.42
CA PHE A 387 9.74 -13.04 4.61
C PHE A 387 9.07 -14.27 5.20
N SER A 388 9.72 -15.41 5.10
CA SER A 388 9.33 -16.65 5.76
C SER A 388 10.54 -17.46 6.20
N VAL A 389 10.35 -18.28 7.24
CA VAL A 389 11.38 -19.15 7.82
C VAL A 389 10.94 -20.61 7.67
N ALA A 390 11.83 -21.46 7.15
CA ALA A 390 11.59 -22.90 7.08
C ALA A 390 11.55 -23.50 8.48
N LYS A 391 10.46 -24.21 8.79
CA LYS A 391 10.20 -24.73 10.13
C LYS A 391 11.26 -25.71 10.65
N ASP A 392 11.82 -26.53 9.76
CA ASP A 392 12.73 -27.62 10.14
C ASP A 392 14.18 -27.36 9.70
N ALA A 393 14.44 -26.37 8.84
CA ALA A 393 15.75 -26.12 8.25
C ALA A 393 16.35 -24.74 8.61
N GLY A 394 15.55 -23.78 9.09
CA GLY A 394 16.03 -22.43 9.39
C GLY A 394 16.40 -21.58 8.17
N THR A 395 16.11 -22.07 6.95
CA THR A 395 16.24 -21.30 5.71
C THR A 395 15.26 -20.12 5.75
N VAL A 396 15.75 -18.94 5.43
CA VAL A 396 14.93 -17.71 5.39
C VAL A 396 14.85 -17.21 3.96
N ALA A 397 13.64 -17.05 3.44
CA ALA A 397 13.39 -16.38 2.16
C ALA A 397 12.69 -15.06 2.37
N PHE A 398 13.04 -14.07 1.57
CA PHE A 398 12.52 -12.70 1.67
C PHE A 398 12.58 -11.99 0.32
N ASN A 399 11.83 -10.91 0.18
CA ASN A 399 11.96 -10.05 -0.98
C ASN A 399 13.05 -8.99 -0.77
N VAL A 400 13.78 -8.68 -1.84
CA VAL A 400 14.80 -7.62 -1.90
C VAL A 400 14.47 -6.64 -3.00
N VAL A 401 14.93 -5.41 -2.87
CA VAL A 401 14.67 -4.33 -3.82
C VAL A 401 15.98 -3.60 -4.15
N SER A 402 16.07 -3.09 -5.38
CA SER A 402 17.16 -2.21 -5.80
C SER A 402 16.62 -0.82 -6.21
N ASP A 403 17.51 0.08 -6.61
CA ASP A 403 17.13 1.40 -7.13
C ASP A 403 16.37 1.31 -8.46
N ASN A 404 16.61 0.23 -9.23
CA ASN A 404 16.16 0.09 -10.61
C ASN A 404 15.18 -1.07 -10.86
N ALA A 405 14.95 -1.91 -9.86
CA ALA A 405 14.04 -3.04 -9.98
C ALA A 405 13.15 -3.18 -8.74
N PRO A 406 11.85 -3.46 -8.92
CA PRO A 406 10.92 -3.83 -7.84
C PRO A 406 11.37 -5.08 -7.10
N ALA A 407 10.50 -5.60 -6.23
CA ALA A 407 10.79 -6.76 -5.40
C ALA A 407 11.18 -8.00 -6.20
N GLU A 408 12.38 -8.48 -5.94
CA GLU A 408 12.91 -9.78 -6.31
C GLU A 408 12.92 -10.70 -5.08
N LEU A 409 13.11 -12.00 -5.26
CA LEU A 409 13.32 -12.91 -4.14
C LEU A 409 14.79 -13.16 -3.85
N ALA A 410 15.09 -13.26 -2.56
CA ALA A 410 16.38 -13.70 -2.05
C ALA A 410 16.20 -14.69 -0.89
N MET A 411 17.26 -15.33 -0.53
CA MET A 411 17.35 -16.18 0.67
C MET A 411 18.64 -15.92 1.44
N LEU A 412 18.60 -16.21 2.73
CA LEU A 412 19.78 -16.26 3.55
C LEU A 412 20.37 -17.69 3.44
N ASP A 413 21.61 -17.80 2.96
CA ASP A 413 22.34 -19.05 2.75
C ASP A 413 23.71 -18.94 3.39
N GLY A 414 23.93 -19.68 4.49
CA GLY A 414 25.21 -19.69 5.20
C GLY A 414 25.66 -18.34 5.76
N GLY A 415 24.74 -17.38 5.96
CA GLY A 415 25.02 -16.01 6.41
C GLY A 415 25.21 -15.00 5.26
N GLU A 416 25.08 -15.44 4.01
CA GLU A 416 25.13 -14.58 2.83
C GLU A 416 23.75 -14.47 2.17
N VAL A 417 23.47 -13.30 1.60
CA VAL A 417 22.23 -13.06 0.83
C VAL A 417 22.45 -13.56 -0.60
N ARG A 418 21.61 -14.52 -1.02
CA ARG A 418 21.59 -15.02 -2.38
C ARG A 418 20.29 -14.65 -3.06
N GLN A 419 20.36 -13.78 -4.07
CA GLN A 419 19.20 -13.47 -4.92
C GLN A 419 18.79 -14.69 -5.73
N LEU A 420 17.48 -14.93 -5.83
CA LEU A 420 16.89 -16.12 -6.45
C LEU A 420 16.17 -15.81 -7.76
N THR A 421 15.69 -14.58 -7.92
CA THR A 421 14.91 -14.19 -9.10
C THR A 421 15.49 -12.93 -9.76
N HIS A 422 15.17 -12.77 -11.04
CA HIS A 422 15.52 -11.66 -11.91
C HIS A 422 14.34 -11.40 -12.85
N ILE A 423 13.17 -11.10 -12.25
CA ILE A 423 11.90 -11.07 -13.00
C ILE A 423 11.73 -9.79 -13.84
N ASN A 424 12.56 -8.77 -13.58
CA ASN A 424 12.55 -7.51 -14.34
C ASN A 424 13.81 -7.28 -15.18
N ASP A 425 14.67 -8.30 -15.38
CA ASP A 425 15.95 -8.14 -16.10
C ASP A 425 15.77 -7.69 -17.56
N ASP A 426 14.68 -8.10 -18.21
CA ASP A 426 14.33 -7.66 -19.56
C ASP A 426 14.01 -6.16 -19.60
N LEU A 427 13.17 -5.68 -18.69
CA LEU A 427 12.83 -4.26 -18.57
C LEU A 427 14.05 -3.41 -18.17
N THR A 428 14.79 -3.84 -17.14
CA THR A 428 15.96 -3.11 -16.64
C THR A 428 17.13 -3.15 -17.63
N GLY A 429 17.24 -4.19 -18.45
CA GLY A 429 18.24 -4.29 -19.51
C GLY A 429 17.96 -3.40 -20.72
N MET A 430 16.69 -3.09 -20.99
CA MET A 430 16.28 -2.23 -22.10
C MET A 430 16.19 -0.75 -21.74
N ASN A 431 15.88 -0.44 -20.49
CA ASN A 431 15.62 0.93 -20.04
C ASN A 431 16.77 1.49 -19.19
N ARG A 432 17.08 2.76 -19.42
CA ARG A 432 17.95 3.54 -18.54
C ARG A 432 17.11 4.25 -17.50
N PHE A 433 17.47 4.02 -16.25
CA PHE A 433 16.89 4.68 -15.08
C PHE A 433 17.77 5.83 -14.59
N GLY A 434 17.20 6.73 -13.83
CA GLY A 434 17.93 7.76 -13.11
C GLY A 434 18.78 7.16 -11.99
N GLU A 435 19.98 7.71 -11.78
CA GLU A 435 20.88 7.30 -10.69
C GLU A 435 20.39 7.88 -9.36
N VAL A 436 20.29 7.02 -8.34
CA VAL A 436 19.91 7.42 -6.97
C VAL A 436 21.14 7.75 -6.15
N ARG A 437 21.16 8.94 -5.54
CA ARG A 437 22.24 9.43 -4.67
C ARG A 437 21.67 9.82 -3.31
N ALA A 438 22.33 9.35 -2.23
CA ALA A 438 21.97 9.76 -0.88
C ALA A 438 22.53 11.16 -0.57
N LEU A 439 21.75 11.95 0.18
CA LEU A 439 22.08 13.26 0.68
C LEU A 439 21.76 13.36 2.16
N THR A 440 22.50 14.17 2.89
CA THR A 440 22.16 14.58 4.26
C THR A 440 22.07 16.09 4.32
N SER A 441 21.03 16.61 4.90
CA SER A 441 20.84 18.04 5.15
C SER A 441 20.63 18.29 6.62
N THR A 442 21.00 19.49 7.09
CA THR A 442 20.86 19.90 8.49
C THR A 442 19.94 21.10 8.57
N ALA A 443 18.85 20.99 9.29
CA ALA A 443 17.95 22.09 9.58
C ALA A 443 18.61 23.12 10.52
N ALA A 444 18.02 24.32 10.61
CA ALA A 444 18.58 25.42 11.39
C ALA A 444 18.72 25.11 12.90
N ASP A 445 17.92 24.19 13.43
CA ASP A 445 17.98 23.73 14.81
C ASP A 445 18.99 22.58 15.04
N GLY A 446 19.72 22.18 14.01
CA GLY A 446 20.72 21.12 14.04
C GLY A 446 20.20 19.71 13.75
N THR A 447 18.90 19.55 13.46
CA THR A 447 18.33 18.25 13.10
C THR A 447 18.83 17.82 11.73
N GLU A 448 19.38 16.60 11.64
CA GLU A 448 19.79 15.98 10.40
C GLU A 448 18.61 15.26 9.73
N MET A 449 18.46 15.47 8.42
CA MET A 449 17.50 14.80 7.56
C MET A 449 18.22 14.01 6.49
N GLN A 450 17.91 12.72 6.37
CA GLN A 450 18.35 11.89 5.26
C GLN A 450 17.38 12.05 4.08
N SER A 451 17.95 12.24 2.90
CA SER A 451 17.22 12.36 1.64
C SER A 451 17.95 11.64 0.52
N TRP A 452 17.27 11.49 -0.60
CA TRP A 452 17.84 10.92 -1.83
C TRP A 452 17.46 11.80 -3.00
N MET A 453 18.27 11.70 -4.02
CA MET A 453 18.06 12.43 -5.26
C MET A 453 18.21 11.46 -6.44
N ILE A 454 17.23 11.48 -7.35
CA ILE A 454 17.34 10.78 -8.62
C ILE A 454 17.71 11.80 -9.70
N THR A 455 18.81 11.55 -10.42
CA THR A 455 19.22 12.38 -11.57
C THR A 455 18.61 11.84 -12.85
N PRO A 456 18.31 12.69 -13.86
CA PRO A 456 17.82 12.21 -15.14
C PRO A 456 18.77 11.20 -15.81
N PRO A 457 18.26 10.22 -16.58
CA PRO A 457 19.09 9.38 -17.42
C PRO A 457 19.99 10.21 -18.34
N GLY A 458 21.28 9.88 -18.39
CA GLY A 458 22.25 10.67 -19.14
C GLY A 458 22.63 12.02 -18.50
N PHE A 459 22.51 12.12 -17.19
CA PHE A 459 22.84 13.30 -16.38
C PHE A 459 24.23 13.86 -16.68
N ASP A 460 24.31 15.18 -16.86
CA ASP A 460 25.54 15.94 -17.06
C ASP A 460 25.65 17.04 -15.99
N PRO A 461 26.58 16.95 -15.05
CA PRO A 461 26.68 17.89 -13.91
C PRO A 461 27.03 19.32 -14.33
N SER A 462 27.41 19.56 -15.59
CA SER A 462 27.67 20.90 -16.11
C SER A 462 26.41 21.65 -16.56
N LYS A 463 25.26 20.95 -16.64
CA LYS A 463 23.98 21.52 -17.03
C LYS A 463 23.13 21.90 -15.80
N LYS A 464 22.10 22.70 -16.02
CA LYS A 464 21.09 23.04 -15.04
C LYS A 464 19.81 22.25 -15.30
N TYR A 465 19.24 21.71 -14.24
CA TYR A 465 18.03 20.89 -14.29
C TYR A 465 16.91 21.45 -13.43
N PRO A 466 15.66 21.34 -13.86
CA PRO A 466 14.51 21.56 -12.98
C PRO A 466 14.49 20.50 -11.89
N MET A 467 13.95 20.83 -10.73
CA MET A 467 13.86 19.89 -9.60
C MET A 467 12.43 19.74 -9.10
N ILE A 468 12.00 18.51 -8.85
CA ILE A 468 10.78 18.17 -8.12
C ILE A 468 11.17 17.74 -6.72
N LEU A 469 10.61 18.43 -5.69
CA LEU A 469 10.55 17.91 -4.34
C LEU A 469 9.32 17.02 -4.22
N GLU A 470 9.52 15.72 -3.98
CA GLU A 470 8.46 14.75 -3.73
C GLU A 470 8.44 14.36 -2.25
N ILE A 471 7.27 14.52 -1.60
CA ILE A 471 7.10 14.39 -0.16
C ILE A 471 6.23 13.17 0.14
N HIS A 472 6.72 12.25 1.00
CA HIS A 472 5.96 11.07 1.39
C HIS A 472 4.73 11.41 2.24
N GLY A 473 3.79 10.47 2.26
CA GLY A 473 2.62 10.50 3.12
C GLY A 473 2.91 9.94 4.52
N GLY A 474 1.91 9.82 5.31
CA GLY A 474 1.97 9.44 6.71
C GLY A 474 1.44 10.58 7.58
N PRO A 475 2.25 11.27 8.42
CA PRO A 475 3.71 11.50 8.36
C PRO A 475 4.60 10.37 8.90
N HIS A 476 4.08 9.51 9.76
CA HIS A 476 4.81 8.38 10.34
C HIS A 476 4.94 7.21 9.34
N ALA A 477 5.77 7.44 8.33
CA ALA A 477 6.19 6.50 7.30
C ALA A 477 7.64 6.81 6.95
N ASN A 478 8.26 6.06 6.05
CA ASN A 478 9.57 6.41 5.51
C ASN A 478 9.68 6.07 4.04
N TYR A 479 10.46 6.87 3.33
CA TYR A 479 11.03 6.53 2.06
C TYR A 479 12.40 5.90 2.23
N GLY A 480 12.86 5.23 1.20
CA GLY A 480 14.18 4.63 1.21
C GLY A 480 14.77 4.51 -0.18
N ARG A 481 15.93 3.86 -0.24
CA ARG A 481 16.61 3.53 -1.48
C ARG A 481 15.95 2.29 -2.10
N ARG A 482 14.77 2.49 -2.68
CA ARG A 482 13.93 1.45 -3.26
C ARG A 482 13.42 1.92 -4.61
N PHE A 483 13.16 0.99 -5.53
CA PHE A 483 12.53 1.31 -6.82
C PHE A 483 11.23 2.09 -6.62
N ALA A 484 11.03 3.09 -7.47
CA ALA A 484 9.84 3.93 -7.45
C ALA A 484 9.49 4.37 -8.89
N ALA A 485 8.55 3.71 -9.51
CA ALA A 485 8.15 3.98 -10.91
C ALA A 485 7.75 5.46 -11.12
N GLU A 486 7.02 6.04 -10.18
CA GLU A 486 6.59 7.45 -10.22
C GLU A 486 7.80 8.41 -10.26
N LEU A 487 8.79 8.17 -9.39
CA LEU A 487 9.97 9.02 -9.31
C LEU A 487 10.92 8.81 -10.49
N GLN A 488 11.06 7.58 -10.97
CA GLN A 488 11.84 7.27 -12.17
C GLN A 488 11.21 7.90 -13.43
N LEU A 489 9.89 7.94 -13.54
CA LEU A 489 9.19 8.64 -14.62
C LEU A 489 9.40 10.16 -14.58
N TYR A 490 9.48 10.77 -13.38
CA TYR A 490 9.84 12.18 -13.25
C TYR A 490 11.28 12.43 -13.69
N ALA A 491 12.21 11.56 -13.30
CA ALA A 491 13.61 11.64 -13.72
C ALA A 491 13.76 11.44 -15.24
N ALA A 492 13.05 10.48 -15.82
CA ALA A 492 12.99 10.23 -17.26
C ALA A 492 12.45 11.43 -18.05
N ALA A 493 11.57 12.23 -17.44
CA ALA A 493 11.06 13.48 -18.01
C ALA A 493 12.06 14.66 -17.91
N GLY A 494 13.29 14.44 -17.40
CA GLY A 494 14.36 15.43 -17.33
C GLY A 494 14.45 16.21 -16.02
N TYR A 495 13.71 15.83 -14.98
CA TYR A 495 13.77 16.46 -13.67
C TYR A 495 14.78 15.76 -12.75
N VAL A 496 15.48 16.52 -11.95
CA VAL A 496 16.08 16.01 -10.71
C VAL A 496 14.94 15.79 -9.73
N VAL A 497 14.87 14.64 -9.06
CA VAL A 497 13.83 14.32 -8.11
C VAL A 497 14.42 14.20 -6.71
N LEU A 498 14.10 15.13 -5.82
CA LEU A 498 14.50 15.13 -4.42
C LEU A 498 13.38 14.52 -3.57
N TYR A 499 13.71 13.54 -2.73
CA TYR A 499 12.79 12.94 -1.76
C TYR A 499 13.53 12.55 -0.49
N GLY A 500 12.85 12.41 0.63
CA GLY A 500 13.54 12.09 1.89
C GLY A 500 12.60 12.03 3.09
N ASN A 501 13.21 11.93 4.27
CA ASN A 501 12.54 11.63 5.52
C ASN A 501 12.69 12.78 6.52
N PRO A 502 11.79 13.77 6.50
CA PRO A 502 11.76 14.82 7.52
C PRO A 502 11.41 14.25 8.89
N ARG A 503 11.60 15.05 9.95
CA ARG A 503 11.10 14.74 11.29
C ARG A 503 9.66 14.23 11.24
N GLY A 504 9.34 13.23 12.05
CA GLY A 504 8.08 12.48 11.98
C GLY A 504 8.19 11.17 11.23
N SER A 505 9.21 11.01 10.37
CA SER A 505 9.43 9.74 9.64
C SER A 505 9.85 8.62 10.57
N THR A 506 9.45 7.38 10.23
CA THR A 506 9.87 6.16 10.93
C THR A 506 11.26 5.68 10.49
N GLY A 507 11.89 4.78 11.24
CA GLY A 507 13.21 4.24 10.93
C GLY A 507 14.39 5.06 11.43
N TYR A 508 14.16 6.08 12.28
CA TYR A 508 15.21 6.95 12.86
C TYR A 508 15.14 7.03 14.39
N GLY A 509 14.37 6.16 15.02
CA GLY A 509 14.10 6.15 16.45
C GLY A 509 12.84 6.90 16.84
N ASP A 510 12.42 6.65 18.08
CA ASP A 510 11.17 7.19 18.62
C ASP A 510 11.21 8.72 18.74
N ASP A 511 12.33 9.29 19.21
CA ASP A 511 12.48 10.75 19.37
C ASP A 511 12.34 11.49 18.03
N PHE A 512 12.87 10.94 16.95
CA PHE A 512 12.77 11.55 15.63
C PHE A 512 11.32 11.51 15.09
N ALA A 513 10.65 10.37 15.25
CA ALA A 513 9.26 10.20 14.88
C ALA A 513 8.35 11.12 15.72
N MET A 514 8.62 11.27 17.01
CA MET A 514 7.89 12.15 17.92
C MET A 514 8.20 13.65 17.73
N GLY A 515 9.21 13.99 16.92
CA GLY A 515 9.62 15.40 16.69
C GLY A 515 8.52 16.32 16.18
N ILE A 516 7.44 15.74 15.64
CA ILE A 516 6.24 16.47 15.14
C ILE A 516 4.98 16.21 15.97
N ASP A 517 5.10 15.51 17.11
CA ASP A 517 3.93 15.19 17.93
C ASP A 517 3.13 16.45 18.28
N ARG A 518 1.84 16.44 17.95
CA ARG A 518 0.90 17.56 18.08
C ARG A 518 1.37 18.89 17.45
N LYS A 519 2.34 18.83 16.50
CA LYS A 519 2.90 20.01 15.81
C LYS A 519 2.88 19.89 14.29
N TYR A 520 2.29 18.83 13.75
CA TYR A 520 2.22 18.59 12.31
C TYR A 520 1.05 19.36 11.65
N PRO A 521 1.30 20.07 10.49
CA PRO A 521 2.58 20.39 9.90
C PRO A 521 3.33 21.46 10.74
N GLY A 522 4.65 21.36 10.80
CA GLY A 522 5.47 22.19 11.67
C GLY A 522 6.96 22.16 11.32
N PRO A 523 7.84 21.66 12.21
CA PRO A 523 9.28 21.68 11.99
C PRO A 523 9.76 20.77 10.83
N ASP A 524 8.97 19.83 10.38
CA ASP A 524 9.14 19.05 9.16
C ASP A 524 9.20 19.92 7.88
N TYR A 525 8.53 21.08 7.88
CA TYR A 525 8.68 22.09 6.84
C TYR A 525 10.13 22.61 6.76
N ASP A 526 10.75 22.92 7.90
CA ASP A 526 12.11 23.43 7.95
C ASP A 526 13.14 22.40 7.47
N ASP A 527 12.92 21.13 7.81
CA ASP A 527 13.73 20.01 7.34
C ASP A 527 13.69 19.90 5.81
N LEU A 528 12.51 19.96 5.21
CA LEU A 528 12.32 19.90 3.76
C LEU A 528 12.95 21.10 3.05
N MET A 529 12.85 22.31 3.62
CA MET A 529 13.48 23.49 3.03
C MET A 529 15.00 23.40 3.10
N ALA A 530 15.58 22.86 4.18
CA ALA A 530 17.02 22.60 4.28
C ALA A 530 17.49 21.57 3.24
N ALA A 531 16.69 20.54 2.97
CA ALA A 531 17.00 19.58 1.92
C ALA A 531 16.99 20.20 0.52
N VAL A 532 16.03 21.08 0.24
CA VAL A 532 15.97 21.85 -1.03
C VAL A 532 17.20 22.77 -1.16
N ASP A 533 17.59 23.46 -0.08
CA ASP A 533 18.78 24.33 -0.09
C ASP A 533 20.05 23.53 -0.35
N ASN A 534 20.19 22.38 0.25
CA ASN A 534 21.31 21.47 0.01
C ASN A 534 21.36 21.01 -1.45
N ALA A 535 20.24 20.58 -2.01
CA ALA A 535 20.16 20.13 -3.41
C ALA A 535 20.50 21.27 -4.40
N VAL A 536 20.00 22.49 -4.19
CA VAL A 536 20.36 23.68 -4.98
C VAL A 536 21.85 23.99 -4.87
N GLY A 537 22.41 23.84 -3.66
CA GLY A 537 23.84 24.07 -3.37
C GLY A 537 24.78 23.14 -4.16
N LEU A 538 24.32 22.00 -4.69
CA LEU A 538 25.11 21.10 -5.53
C LEU A 538 25.49 21.71 -6.90
N GLY A 539 24.86 22.80 -7.29
CA GLY A 539 25.25 23.60 -8.43
C GLY A 539 24.63 23.23 -9.77
N PHE A 540 23.97 22.09 -9.91
CA PHE A 540 23.29 21.66 -11.15
C PHE A 540 21.77 21.79 -11.10
N VAL A 541 21.17 22.01 -9.92
CA VAL A 541 19.75 22.34 -9.81
C VAL A 541 19.54 23.82 -10.16
N ASP A 542 18.51 24.10 -10.94
CA ASP A 542 18.11 25.47 -11.29
C ASP A 542 17.16 26.01 -10.19
N PRO A 543 17.58 27.02 -9.41
CA PRO A 543 16.76 27.54 -8.31
C PRO A 543 15.49 28.24 -8.77
N GLU A 544 15.38 28.65 -10.04
CA GLU A 544 14.21 29.28 -10.63
C GLU A 544 13.20 28.24 -11.17
N ARG A 545 13.55 26.96 -11.17
CA ARG A 545 12.75 25.86 -11.73
C ARG A 545 12.53 24.75 -10.70
N LEU A 546 12.01 25.15 -9.54
CA LEU A 546 11.66 24.25 -8.43
C LEU A 546 10.16 23.95 -8.44
N TYR A 547 9.81 22.67 -8.27
CA TYR A 547 8.45 22.17 -8.25
C TYR A 547 8.26 21.32 -6.98
N VAL A 548 7.03 21.26 -6.46
CA VAL A 548 6.73 20.46 -5.27
C VAL A 548 5.46 19.65 -5.45
N THR A 549 5.52 18.40 -4.99
CA THR A 549 4.36 17.51 -4.92
C THR A 549 4.48 16.56 -3.74
N GLY A 550 3.37 16.01 -3.31
CA GLY A 550 3.30 14.98 -2.30
C GLY A 550 1.86 14.50 -2.13
N GLY A 551 1.69 13.32 -1.59
CA GLY A 551 0.35 12.75 -1.39
C GLY A 551 0.05 12.45 0.07
N SER A 552 -1.22 12.55 0.49
CA SER A 552 -1.63 12.31 1.88
C SER A 552 -0.93 13.31 2.82
N GLY A 553 -0.18 12.85 3.82
CA GLY A 553 0.69 13.71 4.62
C GLY A 553 1.61 14.59 3.76
N GLY A 554 2.20 14.06 2.68
CA GLY A 554 2.97 14.87 1.72
C GLY A 554 2.12 15.94 1.02
N GLY A 555 0.82 15.69 0.81
CA GLY A 555 -0.14 16.67 0.30
C GLY A 555 -0.43 17.78 1.32
N VAL A 556 -0.50 17.45 2.61
CA VAL A 556 -0.57 18.43 3.71
C VAL A 556 0.65 19.36 3.65
N LEU A 557 1.86 18.77 3.58
CA LEU A 557 3.10 19.56 3.54
C LEU A 557 3.23 20.36 2.24
N THR A 558 2.83 19.81 1.09
CA THR A 558 2.83 20.57 -0.17
C THR A 558 1.93 21.80 -0.09
N SER A 559 0.70 21.67 0.41
CA SER A 559 -0.25 22.76 0.58
C SER A 559 0.21 23.77 1.65
N TRP A 560 0.88 23.28 2.70
CA TRP A 560 1.49 24.14 3.72
C TRP A 560 2.66 24.95 3.17
N ILE A 561 3.56 24.31 2.41
CA ILE A 561 4.72 24.93 1.77
C ILE A 561 4.30 26.10 0.88
N VAL A 562 3.34 25.92 -0.02
CA VAL A 562 2.91 27.01 -0.93
C VAL A 562 2.17 28.15 -0.21
N GLY A 563 1.68 27.92 1.01
CA GLY A 563 1.16 28.96 1.89
C GLY A 563 2.24 29.68 2.72
N LYS A 564 3.47 29.13 2.76
CA LYS A 564 4.59 29.67 3.53
C LYS A 564 5.66 30.34 2.67
N THR A 565 5.82 29.94 1.41
CA THR A 565 6.88 30.43 0.51
C THR A 565 6.44 30.44 -0.93
N ASP A 566 6.92 31.44 -1.69
CA ASP A 566 6.72 31.57 -3.16
C ASP A 566 7.88 30.92 -3.95
N ARG A 567 8.72 30.11 -3.32
CA ARG A 567 9.96 29.54 -3.89
C ARG A 567 9.69 28.56 -5.04
N PHE A 568 8.55 27.88 -5.03
CA PHE A 568 8.21 26.87 -6.02
C PHE A 568 7.41 27.50 -7.17
N ARG A 569 7.79 27.14 -8.39
CA ARG A 569 7.21 27.68 -9.62
C ARG A 569 5.80 27.14 -9.88
N ALA A 570 5.54 25.88 -9.52
CA ALA A 570 4.22 25.29 -9.46
C ALA A 570 4.19 24.12 -8.44
N ALA A 571 3.00 23.79 -8.01
CA ALA A 571 2.75 22.71 -7.04
C ALA A 571 1.63 21.78 -7.47
N VAL A 572 1.72 20.51 -7.05
CA VAL A 572 0.62 19.55 -7.14
C VAL A 572 0.34 18.95 -5.76
N VAL A 573 -0.80 19.29 -5.22
CA VAL A 573 -1.28 18.82 -3.91
C VAL A 573 -2.14 17.57 -4.14
N ALA A 574 -1.59 16.39 -3.84
CA ALA A 574 -2.29 15.15 -4.07
C ALA A 574 -2.92 14.60 -2.79
N LYS A 575 -4.22 14.27 -2.84
CA LYS A 575 -4.97 13.63 -1.73
C LYS A 575 -4.60 14.17 -0.34
N PRO A 576 -4.72 15.50 -0.11
CA PRO A 576 -4.28 16.16 1.12
C PRO A 576 -5.30 16.08 2.25
N VAL A 577 -4.87 16.40 3.47
CA VAL A 577 -5.74 16.98 4.49
C VAL A 577 -5.55 18.51 4.46
N ILE A 578 -6.60 19.22 4.20
CA ILE A 578 -6.58 20.70 4.12
C ILE A 578 -7.20 21.36 5.34
N ASN A 579 -8.17 20.70 5.92
CA ASN A 579 -8.91 21.15 7.08
C ASN A 579 -9.03 20.01 8.10
N TRP A 580 -8.30 20.10 9.17
CA TRP A 580 -8.27 19.05 10.18
C TRP A 580 -9.64 18.77 10.82
N THR A 581 -10.52 19.77 10.90
CA THR A 581 -11.89 19.56 11.41
C THR A 581 -12.68 18.64 10.48
N SER A 582 -12.69 18.91 9.17
CA SER A 582 -13.38 18.05 8.22
C SER A 582 -12.74 16.67 8.10
N PHE A 583 -11.41 16.59 8.16
CA PHE A 583 -10.71 15.30 8.15
C PHE A 583 -11.12 14.41 9.34
N ILE A 584 -11.08 14.90 10.58
CA ILE A 584 -11.49 14.14 11.76
C ILE A 584 -12.93 13.64 11.64
N LEU A 585 -13.83 14.43 11.07
CA LEU A 585 -15.26 14.10 11.03
C LEU A 585 -15.70 13.31 9.79
N LEU A 586 -14.91 13.30 8.74
CA LEU A 586 -15.29 12.70 7.44
C LEU A 586 -14.35 11.59 6.96
N SER A 587 -13.15 11.44 7.52
CA SER A 587 -12.23 10.38 7.13
C SER A 587 -12.73 9.02 7.62
N ASP A 588 -12.37 7.96 6.92
CA ASP A 588 -12.70 6.57 7.26
C ASP A 588 -12.07 6.11 8.60
N PHE A 589 -11.07 6.84 9.11
CA PHE A 589 -10.44 6.55 10.40
C PHE A 589 -10.27 7.79 11.29
N GLY A 590 -10.54 8.98 10.77
CA GLY A 590 -10.26 10.26 11.45
C GLY A 590 -10.94 10.39 12.80
N VAL A 591 -12.18 9.90 12.93
CA VAL A 591 -12.96 9.97 14.17
C VAL A 591 -12.22 9.33 15.35
N GLY A 592 -11.41 8.29 15.11
CA GLY A 592 -10.59 7.65 16.14
C GLY A 592 -9.29 8.39 16.46
N GLN A 593 -8.91 9.44 15.73
CA GLN A 593 -7.57 10.04 15.80
C GLN A 593 -7.52 11.41 16.50
N TRP A 594 -8.65 11.96 16.93
CA TRP A 594 -8.70 13.31 17.50
C TRP A 594 -7.86 13.46 18.77
N ASP A 595 -7.85 12.45 19.65
CA ASP A 595 -7.10 12.46 20.91
C ASP A 595 -5.58 12.41 20.65
N GLU A 596 -5.14 11.56 19.76
CA GLU A 596 -3.74 11.38 19.40
C GLU A 596 -3.18 12.61 18.69
N LEU A 597 -3.94 13.21 17.77
CA LEU A 597 -3.52 14.36 16.95
C LEU A 597 -3.60 15.69 17.67
N PHE A 598 -4.62 15.90 18.50
CA PHE A 598 -4.94 17.20 19.09
C PHE A 598 -5.09 17.15 20.62
N GLY A 599 -5.48 16.03 21.20
CA GLY A 599 -5.79 15.89 22.62
C GLY A 599 -7.09 16.57 23.05
N ALA A 600 -7.87 17.09 22.09
CA ALA A 600 -9.16 17.74 22.30
C ALA A 600 -10.02 17.55 21.05
N LYS A 601 -11.34 17.49 21.22
CA LYS A 601 -12.28 17.38 20.10
C LYS A 601 -12.34 18.68 19.29
N PRO A 602 -12.75 18.65 18.00
CA PRO A 602 -12.78 19.83 17.14
C PRO A 602 -13.57 21.03 17.67
N TRP A 603 -14.64 20.78 18.41
CA TRP A 603 -15.47 21.83 19.02
C TRP A 603 -14.98 22.34 20.39
N GLU A 604 -14.01 21.64 20.99
CA GLU A 604 -13.38 22.02 22.26
C GLU A 604 -12.16 22.93 22.05
N ASP A 605 -11.39 22.70 20.95
CA ASP A 605 -10.20 23.49 20.59
C ASP A 605 -10.13 23.78 19.07
N GLN A 606 -11.13 24.45 18.55
CA GLN A 606 -11.17 24.83 17.13
C GLN A 606 -9.93 25.64 16.68
N ALA A 607 -9.34 26.40 17.59
CA ALA A 607 -8.19 27.24 17.27
C ALA A 607 -6.96 26.42 16.88
N SER A 608 -6.64 25.36 17.60
CA SER A 608 -5.53 24.45 17.27
C SER A 608 -5.78 23.69 15.96
N TYR A 609 -7.00 23.23 15.71
CA TYR A 609 -7.38 22.60 14.44
C TYR A 609 -7.18 23.55 13.27
N TRP A 610 -7.66 24.79 13.39
CA TRP A 610 -7.54 25.78 12.33
C TRP A 610 -6.09 26.21 12.11
N ALA A 611 -5.32 26.47 13.17
CA ALA A 611 -3.93 26.92 13.07
C ALA A 611 -3.02 25.91 12.33
N ARG A 612 -3.32 24.63 12.43
CA ARG A 612 -2.59 23.54 11.76
C ARG A 612 -3.17 23.14 10.40
N SER A 613 -4.32 23.70 10.03
CA SER A 613 -4.96 23.42 8.73
C SER A 613 -4.30 24.25 7.62
N PRO A 614 -3.82 23.65 6.53
CA PRO A 614 -3.31 24.39 5.36
C PRO A 614 -4.31 25.43 4.82
N LEU A 615 -5.61 25.19 4.96
CA LEU A 615 -6.65 26.12 4.57
C LEU A 615 -6.55 27.46 5.31
N SER A 616 -6.01 27.48 6.54
CA SER A 616 -5.86 28.71 7.33
C SER A 616 -4.89 29.72 6.73
N ILE A 617 -3.96 29.26 5.91
CA ILE A 617 -2.93 30.09 5.26
C ILE A 617 -3.09 30.16 3.74
N VAL A 618 -4.18 29.65 3.19
CA VAL A 618 -4.45 29.65 1.73
C VAL A 618 -4.45 31.07 1.13
N GLY A 619 -4.78 32.08 1.93
CA GLY A 619 -4.72 33.48 1.54
C GLY A 619 -3.33 33.99 1.14
N ASN A 620 -2.26 33.28 1.50
CA ASN A 620 -0.89 33.63 1.14
C ASN A 620 -0.44 32.97 -0.17
N VAL A 621 -1.17 31.97 -0.68
CA VAL A 621 -0.77 31.17 -1.85
C VAL A 621 -0.77 32.02 -3.10
N LYS A 622 0.37 32.05 -3.79
CA LYS A 622 0.55 32.65 -5.12
C LYS A 622 1.01 31.64 -6.16
N THR A 623 1.65 30.58 -5.70
CA THR A 623 2.16 29.48 -6.55
C THR A 623 1.01 28.81 -7.29
N PRO A 624 1.05 28.71 -8.63
CA PRO A 624 0.09 27.93 -9.41
C PRO A 624 -0.03 26.52 -8.85
N THR A 625 -1.23 26.12 -8.44
CA THR A 625 -1.44 24.88 -7.68
C THR A 625 -2.55 24.02 -8.27
N MET A 626 -2.19 22.80 -8.68
CA MET A 626 -3.15 21.77 -9.03
C MET A 626 -3.47 20.90 -7.82
N VAL A 627 -4.73 20.51 -7.66
CA VAL A 627 -5.14 19.50 -6.67
C VAL A 627 -5.55 18.22 -7.36
N LEU A 628 -5.24 17.05 -6.77
CA LEU A 628 -5.50 15.75 -7.38
C LEU A 628 -5.90 14.72 -6.32
N THR A 629 -6.99 13.96 -6.53
CA THR A 629 -7.36 12.82 -5.69
C THR A 629 -8.18 11.78 -6.45
N GLY A 630 -8.37 10.60 -5.82
CA GLY A 630 -9.37 9.62 -6.22
C GLY A 630 -10.79 10.08 -5.85
N GLU A 631 -11.78 9.77 -6.66
CA GLU A 631 -13.18 10.15 -6.36
C GLU A 631 -13.76 9.38 -5.18
N GLU A 632 -13.24 8.17 -4.92
CA GLU A 632 -13.64 7.27 -3.85
C GLU A 632 -12.63 7.26 -2.69
N ASP A 633 -11.82 8.33 -2.56
CA ASP A 633 -10.90 8.51 -1.45
C ASP A 633 -11.68 8.81 -0.17
N TYR A 634 -11.79 7.80 0.69
CA TYR A 634 -12.41 7.94 2.02
C TYR A 634 -11.38 8.23 3.13
N ARG A 635 -10.08 8.07 2.86
CA ARG A 635 -9.00 8.35 3.79
C ARG A 635 -8.76 9.84 3.94
N THR A 636 -8.60 10.55 2.83
CA THR A 636 -8.59 12.01 2.75
C THR A 636 -9.73 12.41 1.79
N PRO A 637 -10.93 12.54 2.31
CA PRO A 637 -12.15 12.64 1.50
C PRO A 637 -12.07 13.74 0.44
N ILE A 638 -12.73 13.50 -0.70
CA ILE A 638 -12.75 14.42 -1.84
C ILE A 638 -13.09 15.87 -1.45
N SER A 639 -13.88 16.05 -0.39
CA SER A 639 -14.18 17.36 0.17
C SER A 639 -12.94 18.18 0.58
N GLU A 640 -11.83 17.52 0.89
CA GLU A 640 -10.58 18.21 1.24
C GLU A 640 -10.04 18.96 0.00
N ILE A 641 -9.94 18.32 -1.16
CA ILE A 641 -9.46 19.01 -2.36
C ILE A 641 -10.48 20.01 -2.88
N GLU A 642 -11.78 19.78 -2.72
CA GLU A 642 -12.84 20.70 -3.14
C GLU A 642 -12.78 22.02 -2.34
N GLN A 643 -12.57 21.95 -1.01
CA GLN A 643 -12.35 23.11 -0.16
C GLN A 643 -11.13 23.92 -0.63
N TYR A 644 -9.99 23.23 -0.87
CA TYR A 644 -8.76 23.91 -1.24
C TYR A 644 -8.85 24.53 -2.63
N TYR A 645 -9.39 23.80 -3.61
CA TYR A 645 -9.62 24.28 -4.96
C TYR A 645 -10.52 25.54 -4.96
N GLY A 646 -11.63 25.48 -4.24
CA GLY A 646 -12.53 26.62 -4.09
C GLY A 646 -11.83 27.84 -3.50
N ALA A 647 -11.02 27.66 -2.45
CA ALA A 647 -10.25 28.71 -1.83
C ALA A 647 -9.20 29.33 -2.78
N LEU A 648 -8.45 28.50 -3.50
CA LEU A 648 -7.48 28.95 -4.52
C LEU A 648 -8.16 29.76 -5.62
N LYS A 649 -9.35 29.35 -6.10
CA LYS A 649 -10.14 30.11 -7.09
C LYS A 649 -10.60 31.45 -6.56
N ILE A 650 -11.06 31.52 -5.32
CA ILE A 650 -11.45 32.79 -4.67
C ILE A 650 -10.26 33.74 -4.55
N GLN A 651 -9.05 33.20 -4.27
CA GLN A 651 -7.81 33.99 -4.22
C GLN A 651 -7.30 34.40 -5.62
N GLY A 652 -7.87 33.89 -6.70
CA GLY A 652 -7.40 34.16 -8.07
C GLY A 652 -6.12 33.40 -8.45
N VAL A 653 -5.74 32.38 -7.69
CA VAL A 653 -4.59 31.53 -8.01
C VAL A 653 -4.92 30.64 -9.23
N ASP A 654 -4.00 30.57 -10.22
CA ASP A 654 -4.15 29.62 -11.31
C ASP A 654 -4.14 28.21 -10.76
N SER A 655 -5.23 27.48 -10.91
CA SER A 655 -5.44 26.18 -10.31
C SER A 655 -6.34 25.28 -11.15
N ALA A 656 -6.09 23.98 -11.05
CA ALA A 656 -6.90 22.92 -11.63
C ALA A 656 -7.21 21.86 -10.57
N MET A 657 -8.32 21.13 -10.75
CA MET A 657 -8.67 19.98 -9.94
C MET A 657 -8.77 18.75 -10.83
N VAL A 658 -7.99 17.73 -10.51
CA VAL A 658 -7.99 16.41 -11.19
C VAL A 658 -8.62 15.39 -10.28
N ARG A 659 -9.67 14.72 -10.79
CA ARG A 659 -10.42 13.67 -10.10
C ARG A 659 -10.21 12.36 -10.86
N ILE A 660 -9.61 11.37 -10.22
CA ILE A 660 -9.38 10.06 -10.82
C ILE A 660 -10.56 9.15 -10.47
N GLN A 661 -11.34 8.81 -11.47
CA GLN A 661 -12.60 8.07 -11.33
C GLN A 661 -12.35 6.65 -10.79
N GLY A 662 -13.18 6.20 -9.85
CA GLY A 662 -13.13 4.87 -9.26
C GLY A 662 -11.83 4.56 -8.51
N ALA A 663 -11.06 5.59 -8.14
CA ALA A 663 -9.86 5.44 -7.34
C ALA A 663 -10.11 5.87 -5.90
N GLY A 664 -9.63 5.07 -4.95
CA GLY A 664 -9.54 5.42 -3.54
C GLY A 664 -8.24 6.17 -3.23
N HIS A 665 -7.84 6.17 -1.96
CA HIS A 665 -6.60 6.81 -1.50
C HIS A 665 -5.35 6.22 -2.16
N SER A 666 -5.35 4.91 -2.41
CA SER A 666 -4.31 4.24 -3.19
C SER A 666 -4.57 4.43 -4.69
N ILE A 667 -4.43 5.65 -5.19
CA ILE A 667 -4.68 6.02 -6.59
C ILE A 667 -4.02 5.03 -7.57
N THR A 668 -2.83 4.56 -7.24
CA THR A 668 -1.98 3.74 -8.11
C THR A 668 -2.31 2.25 -8.09
N ALA A 669 -3.43 1.84 -7.53
CA ALA A 669 -3.89 0.44 -7.55
C ALA A 669 -4.15 -0.09 -8.97
N ARG A 670 -4.34 0.80 -9.96
CA ARG A 670 -4.37 0.47 -11.38
C ARG A 670 -3.19 1.12 -12.09
N PRO A 671 -2.48 0.41 -13.00
CA PRO A 671 -1.38 0.98 -13.77
C PRO A 671 -1.76 2.26 -14.53
N SER A 672 -2.93 2.29 -15.19
CA SER A 672 -3.39 3.48 -15.90
C SER A 672 -3.60 4.69 -14.99
N ASN A 673 -3.99 4.49 -13.74
CA ASN A 673 -4.12 5.57 -12.75
C ASN A 673 -2.76 6.13 -12.33
N LEU A 674 -1.74 5.27 -12.18
CA LEU A 674 -0.36 5.71 -11.95
C LEU A 674 0.13 6.55 -13.13
N MET A 675 -0.07 6.06 -14.35
CA MET A 675 0.28 6.79 -15.59
C MET A 675 -0.44 8.14 -15.66
N ALA A 676 -1.75 8.16 -15.41
CA ALA A 676 -2.55 9.39 -15.41
C ALA A 676 -2.03 10.39 -14.37
N LYS A 677 -1.81 9.94 -13.13
CA LYS A 677 -1.27 10.78 -12.05
C LYS A 677 0.06 11.43 -12.47
N VAL A 678 1.02 10.63 -12.94
CA VAL A 678 2.33 11.13 -13.39
C VAL A 678 2.19 12.10 -14.57
N ALA A 679 1.38 11.75 -15.57
CA ALA A 679 1.18 12.59 -16.75
C ALA A 679 0.56 13.95 -16.40
N TYR A 680 -0.43 14.00 -15.52
CA TYR A 680 -1.05 15.26 -15.07
C TYR A 680 -0.09 16.10 -14.21
N ILE A 681 0.69 15.49 -13.33
CA ILE A 681 1.71 16.19 -12.53
C ILE A 681 2.77 16.82 -13.44
N LEU A 682 3.36 16.04 -14.34
CA LEU A 682 4.35 16.53 -15.29
C LEU A 682 3.75 17.58 -16.26
N GLY A 683 2.53 17.37 -16.73
CA GLY A 683 1.82 18.32 -17.57
C GLY A 683 1.62 19.69 -16.89
N TRP A 684 1.26 19.66 -15.59
CA TRP A 684 1.13 20.87 -14.80
C TRP A 684 2.47 21.60 -14.63
N PHE A 685 3.54 20.90 -14.29
CA PHE A 685 4.86 21.50 -14.13
C PHE A 685 5.41 22.08 -15.44
N ARG A 686 5.28 21.37 -16.56
CA ARG A 686 5.68 21.85 -17.89
C ARG A 686 4.97 23.13 -18.31
N LYS A 687 3.70 23.31 -17.95
CA LYS A 687 2.94 24.55 -18.22
C LYS A 687 3.64 25.79 -17.66
N TYR A 688 4.40 25.63 -16.56
CA TYR A 688 5.10 26.74 -15.88
C TYR A 688 6.62 26.70 -16.08
N ASP A 689 7.15 25.81 -16.94
CA ASP A 689 8.55 25.71 -17.23
C ASP A 689 8.94 26.63 -18.42
N GLU A 690 9.32 27.86 -18.14
CA GLU A 690 9.70 28.85 -19.19
C GLU A 690 11.06 28.58 -19.86
N ALA A 691 11.83 27.64 -19.36
CA ALA A 691 13.14 27.32 -19.94
C ALA A 691 13.07 26.28 -21.08
N GLN A 692 11.88 25.87 -21.51
CA GLN A 692 11.76 25.13 -22.77
C GLN A 692 12.01 26.06 -23.95
N PRO A 693 12.96 25.77 -24.87
CA PRO A 693 13.19 26.59 -26.04
C PRO A 693 11.95 26.56 -26.92
N ASP A 694 11.51 27.77 -27.27
CA ASP A 694 10.63 28.07 -28.40
C ASP A 694 9.17 27.57 -28.31
N ALA A 695 8.37 28.32 -27.58
CA ALA A 695 6.92 28.37 -27.79
C ALA A 695 6.54 28.85 -29.23
N SER A 696 7.48 29.21 -30.08
CA SER A 696 7.21 29.58 -31.49
C SER A 696 6.79 28.40 -32.35
N GLN A 697 6.89 27.14 -31.87
CA GLN A 697 6.33 25.96 -32.50
C GLN A 697 5.05 25.43 -31.85
N GLN A 698 4.51 26.08 -30.81
CA GLN A 698 3.12 25.88 -30.45
C GLN A 698 2.25 26.52 -31.54
N VAL A 699 2.04 25.76 -32.59
CA VAL A 699 1.02 26.02 -33.59
C VAL A 699 -0.29 26.27 -32.87
N ALA A 700 -0.89 27.40 -33.21
CA ALA A 700 -2.24 27.74 -32.85
C ALA A 700 -3.16 26.50 -32.99
N GLY A 701 -3.36 25.78 -31.91
CA GLY A 701 -4.28 24.67 -31.82
C GLY A 701 -5.68 25.22 -31.97
N THR A 702 -6.28 24.95 -33.10
CA THR A 702 -7.69 25.14 -33.35
C THR A 702 -8.46 24.48 -32.20
N ALA A 703 -9.35 25.27 -31.60
CA ALA A 703 -10.31 24.80 -30.61
C ALA A 703 -11.01 23.52 -31.13
N PRO A 704 -11.25 22.51 -30.30
CA PRO A 704 -12.01 21.35 -30.72
C PRO A 704 -13.40 21.79 -31.14
N ALA A 705 -13.78 21.42 -32.36
CA ALA A 705 -15.13 21.61 -32.86
C ALA A 705 -16.11 20.94 -31.89
N ALA A 706 -17.12 21.68 -31.45
CA ALA A 706 -18.22 21.19 -30.67
C ALA A 706 -18.85 19.96 -31.34
N LEU A 707 -18.79 18.81 -30.66
CA LEU A 707 -19.59 17.65 -31.00
C LEU A 707 -21.07 18.05 -30.79
N ALA A 708 -21.74 18.33 -31.91
CA ALA A 708 -23.18 18.51 -31.93
C ALA A 708 -23.84 17.19 -31.52
N ALA A 709 -24.79 17.32 -30.62
CA ALA A 709 -25.66 16.26 -30.12
C ALA A 709 -26.38 15.52 -31.28
N ASN A 710 -26.37 14.18 -31.17
CA ASN A 710 -27.52 13.33 -31.51
C ASN A 710 -27.53 12.14 -30.57
#